data_350623de3e5cb8f4e73cad508503a486
#
_entry.id   350623de3e5cb8f4e73cad508503a486
#
_cell.length_a   1.000
_cell.length_b   1.000
_cell.length_c   1.000
_cell.angle_alpha   90.00
_cell.angle_beta   90.00
_cell.angle_gamma   90.00
#
_symmetry.space_group_name_H-M   'P 1'
#
loop_
_entity.id
_entity.type
_entity.pdbx_description
1 polymer ?
#
loop_
_entity_poly.entity_id
_entity_poly.type
_entity_poly.pdbx_seq_one_letter_code
_entity_poly.pdbx_strand_id
1 'polypeptide(L)'
;MKNLFLLVLSLTLFSLSQAQTKFTSQIFQQDYSHNTSEIITYIENASATKQKRIKIAFENASGEGLREAFCPFIANLYLGKNLDDNNKKLFEIFTSDDPAIHEKYRLNDPWCLAFKQVAYHMYYAFGSKSTRFPGRLYPETEKALLELLWDKTKLKNDIHLARESTWWMVGSENHDIVAKVSNLISSQIFMTEEDFKYRIYPDLGTGAGEEYWFHHMYGKDRIKGPHGRANNKDGKNYTAADHYQAWVKYFDDFFTERAKKGFFLEMASFGYMAVTVSYLTDIYDLCENEKLKNKAEDFLDVVWADWAQEQLLGVRGGAKTREKIGTRWEDAMYRFARFYSGGEGSSSTHFFAQLLSSYQWKPIIWHIALDREGRGEFESVSRQPGEEEGTMPRPWGTERTMLCNTESRFVRYSWITPDYIMGCQMDHPLAVHSHLSIQNRWQGITFKGENGPRVFPTALKQNESGEYKAYANGYTRCVQHKNVMLVQQSRGFTVVNPDWYPMKSRADLDYGVFIGQNHDIIIEKQGWLFIENGNAFLAIKPLLGEYAHGWRILQDDASPGNVSKIINDSYTWSKDSSLIHLKDKYSGIIFESSRRPHYPSLQDFILAILKNPVALEKTVVPGYHILKYKGLNGTEFYFNLANNEIPMIDGQYINYKPKMVFNSPYLKSIYNTGIIRIVKDDMERVLDFTQ
;
A
#
# COMPACT_ATOMS: atom_id res chain seq x y z
N MET A 1 5.25 -33.27 -9.17
CA MET A 1 4.83 -32.13 -10.00
C MET A 1 4.56 -30.85 -9.21
N LYS A 2 3.95 -30.88 -8.01
CA LYS A 2 3.75 -29.66 -7.18
C LYS A 2 5.05 -28.97 -6.72
N ASN A 3 6.09 -29.71 -6.46
CA ASN A 3 7.37 -29.16 -5.97
C ASN A 3 8.23 -28.52 -7.08
N LEU A 4 8.01 -28.94 -8.33
CA LEU A 4 8.70 -28.35 -9.49
C LEU A 4 8.12 -26.96 -9.83
N PHE A 5 6.80 -26.78 -9.59
CA PHE A 5 6.11 -25.51 -9.81
C PHE A 5 6.52 -24.39 -8.84
N LEU A 6 6.81 -24.77 -7.59
CA LEU A 6 7.32 -23.82 -6.58
C LEU A 6 8.77 -23.42 -6.83
N LEU A 7 9.59 -24.32 -7.35
CA LEU A 7 10.99 -24.04 -7.68
C LEU A 7 11.11 -23.12 -8.93
N VAL A 8 10.28 -23.33 -9.93
CA VAL A 8 10.20 -22.45 -11.12
C VAL A 8 9.68 -21.07 -10.75
N LEU A 9 8.72 -20.97 -9.82
CA LEU A 9 8.21 -19.68 -9.35
C LEU A 9 9.26 -18.90 -8.54
N SER A 10 10.14 -19.57 -7.81
CA SER A 10 11.24 -18.93 -7.08
C SER A 10 12.38 -18.50 -7.99
N LEU A 11 12.70 -19.29 -9.02
CA LEU A 11 13.77 -18.99 -9.97
C LEU A 11 13.39 -17.87 -10.96
N THR A 12 12.14 -17.79 -11.40
CA THR A 12 11.67 -16.68 -12.23
C THR A 12 11.57 -15.36 -11.46
N LEU A 13 11.26 -15.40 -10.17
CA LEU A 13 11.33 -14.22 -9.30
C LEU A 13 12.78 -13.77 -9.03
N PHE A 14 13.75 -14.71 -9.03
CA PHE A 14 15.17 -14.39 -8.83
C PHE A 14 15.83 -13.82 -10.10
N SER A 15 15.45 -14.29 -11.28
CA SER A 15 15.99 -13.76 -12.55
C SER A 15 15.47 -12.36 -12.89
N LEU A 16 14.26 -12.02 -12.46
CA LEU A 16 13.72 -10.66 -12.55
C LEU A 16 14.44 -9.67 -11.64
N SER A 17 15.00 -10.12 -10.52
CA SER A 17 15.75 -9.24 -9.61
C SER A 17 17.14 -8.85 -10.15
N GLN A 18 17.81 -9.74 -10.88
CA GLN A 18 19.16 -9.48 -11.39
C GLN A 18 19.20 -8.61 -12.67
N ALA A 19 18.14 -8.63 -13.50
CA ALA A 19 18.06 -7.74 -14.67
C ALA A 19 17.67 -6.30 -14.31
N GLN A 20 17.08 -6.09 -13.12
CA GLN A 20 16.59 -4.78 -12.66
C GLN A 20 17.61 -3.94 -11.88
N THR A 21 18.76 -4.50 -11.49
CA THR A 21 19.76 -3.84 -10.66
C THR A 21 20.60 -2.75 -11.34
N LYS A 22 20.36 -2.45 -12.62
CA LYS A 22 21.13 -1.42 -13.34
C LYS A 22 20.47 -0.04 -13.46
N PHE A 23 19.31 0.17 -12.87
CA PHE A 23 18.54 1.40 -13.07
C PHE A 23 18.22 2.15 -11.77
N THR A 24 19.23 2.44 -10.96
CA THR A 24 19.09 3.53 -10.00
C THR A 24 18.97 4.83 -10.78
N SER A 25 17.80 5.46 -10.75
CA SER A 25 17.65 6.77 -11.40
C SER A 25 18.60 7.74 -10.68
N GLN A 26 19.52 8.33 -11.40
CA GLN A 26 20.42 9.38 -10.87
C GLN A 26 19.65 10.52 -10.19
N ILE A 27 18.39 10.67 -10.55
CA ILE A 27 17.46 11.71 -10.11
C ILE A 27 17.28 11.71 -8.59
N PHE A 28 17.00 10.56 -7.98
CA PHE A 28 16.80 10.50 -6.53
C PHE A 28 18.09 10.44 -5.72
N GLN A 29 19.25 10.32 -6.37
CA GLN A 29 20.55 10.24 -5.71
C GLN A 29 21.16 11.60 -5.42
N GLN A 30 20.70 12.66 -6.08
CA GLN A 30 21.22 14.01 -5.88
C GLN A 30 20.48 14.72 -4.74
N ASP A 31 21.19 15.55 -4.02
CA ASP A 31 20.65 16.47 -3.04
C ASP A 31 20.45 17.84 -3.71
N TYR A 32 19.21 18.27 -3.76
CA TYR A 32 18.82 19.56 -4.32
C TYR A 32 18.50 20.59 -3.23
N SER A 33 19.14 20.49 -2.08
CA SER A 33 18.86 21.32 -0.92
C SER A 33 18.80 22.80 -1.30
N HIS A 34 17.61 23.40 -1.14
CA HIS A 34 17.31 24.80 -1.45
C HIS A 34 17.65 25.26 -2.87
N ASN A 35 17.97 24.36 -3.78
CA ASN A 35 18.31 24.73 -5.16
C ASN A 35 17.09 24.66 -6.08
N THR A 36 16.22 25.65 -5.96
CA THR A 36 14.98 25.77 -6.73
C THR A 36 15.23 25.77 -8.24
N SER A 37 16.31 26.43 -8.71
CA SER A 37 16.62 26.51 -10.14
C SER A 37 17.01 25.15 -10.75
N GLU A 38 17.72 24.32 -10.01
CA GLU A 38 18.04 22.96 -10.46
C GLU A 38 16.79 22.09 -10.53
N ILE A 39 15.89 22.19 -9.55
CA ILE A 39 14.61 21.47 -9.57
C ILE A 39 13.77 21.89 -10.78
N ILE A 40 13.67 23.19 -11.08
CA ILE A 40 12.96 23.69 -12.26
C ILE A 40 13.56 23.11 -13.55
N THR A 41 14.88 23.19 -13.70
CA THR A 41 15.58 22.59 -14.85
C THR A 41 15.30 21.10 -14.99
N TYR A 42 15.19 20.41 -13.87
CA TYR A 42 14.84 18.99 -13.84
C TYR A 42 13.43 18.72 -14.35
N ILE A 43 12.45 19.49 -13.90
CA ILE A 43 11.05 19.40 -14.33
C ILE A 43 10.94 19.59 -15.84
N GLU A 44 11.61 20.62 -16.36
CA GLU A 44 11.64 20.93 -17.79
C GLU A 44 12.24 19.76 -18.60
N ASN A 45 13.37 19.24 -18.18
CA ASN A 45 14.02 18.09 -18.83
C ASN A 45 13.17 16.82 -18.76
N ALA A 46 12.53 16.53 -17.63
CA ALA A 46 11.64 15.40 -17.48
C ALA A 46 10.43 15.49 -18.42
N SER A 47 9.86 16.68 -18.54
CA SER A 47 8.75 16.96 -19.46
C SER A 47 9.19 16.84 -20.92
N ALA A 48 10.28 17.49 -21.31
CA ALA A 48 10.82 17.48 -22.67
C ALA A 48 11.18 16.05 -23.15
N THR A 49 11.64 15.17 -22.26
CA THR A 49 12.06 13.80 -22.58
C THR A 49 10.92 12.79 -22.47
N LYS A 50 9.74 13.14 -21.97
CA LYS A 50 8.64 12.20 -21.68
C LYS A 50 8.29 11.33 -22.90
N GLN A 51 8.06 11.94 -24.05
CA GLN A 51 7.67 11.17 -25.25
C GLN A 51 8.75 10.20 -25.71
N LYS A 52 10.02 10.61 -25.65
CA LYS A 52 11.15 9.73 -25.95
C LYS A 52 11.19 8.52 -25.00
N ARG A 53 11.01 8.74 -23.70
CA ARG A 53 11.00 7.69 -22.68
C ARG A 53 9.84 6.72 -22.85
N ILE A 54 8.66 7.22 -23.20
CA ILE A 54 7.49 6.38 -23.54
C ILE A 54 7.79 5.50 -24.75
N LYS A 55 8.37 6.08 -25.81
CA LYS A 55 8.74 5.32 -27.00
C LYS A 55 9.72 4.19 -26.68
N ILE A 56 10.76 4.48 -25.92
CA ILE A 56 11.76 3.48 -25.47
C ILE A 56 11.09 2.37 -24.66
N ALA A 57 10.18 2.71 -23.72
CA ALA A 57 9.46 1.73 -22.92
C ALA A 57 8.63 0.78 -23.78
N PHE A 58 7.93 1.29 -24.81
CA PHE A 58 7.18 0.45 -25.74
C PHE A 58 8.08 -0.33 -26.73
N GLU A 59 9.22 0.21 -27.13
CA GLU A 59 10.19 -0.53 -27.96
C GLU A 59 10.78 -1.75 -27.22
N ASN A 60 10.84 -1.68 -25.89
CA ASN A 60 11.33 -2.76 -25.03
C ASN A 60 10.20 -3.60 -24.41
N ALA A 61 8.97 -3.50 -24.91
CA ALA A 61 7.85 -4.24 -24.38
C ALA A 61 8.03 -5.75 -24.58
N SER A 62 7.99 -6.52 -23.50
CA SER A 62 7.93 -7.98 -23.53
C SER A 62 6.54 -8.47 -23.10
N GLY A 63 6.14 -9.64 -23.63
CA GLY A 63 4.92 -10.33 -23.23
C GLY A 63 5.17 -11.38 -22.15
N GLU A 64 6.37 -11.40 -21.57
CA GLU A 64 6.78 -12.37 -20.56
C GLU A 64 6.33 -11.92 -19.18
N GLY A 65 5.43 -12.67 -18.56
CA GLY A 65 4.92 -12.40 -17.22
C GLY A 65 3.42 -12.64 -17.11
N LEU A 66 2.98 -12.86 -15.88
CA LEU A 66 1.59 -13.25 -15.56
C LEU A 66 0.51 -12.22 -16.00
N ARG A 67 0.89 -10.98 -16.29
CA ARG A 67 -0.04 -9.88 -16.60
C ARG A 67 0.41 -9.05 -17.81
N GLU A 68 1.44 -9.49 -18.50
CA GLU A 68 2.13 -8.69 -19.52
C GLU A 68 1.82 -9.13 -20.94
N ALA A 69 0.96 -10.15 -21.10
CA ALA A 69 0.64 -10.76 -22.40
C ALA A 69 0.10 -9.77 -23.45
N PHE A 70 -0.54 -8.68 -23.01
CA PHE A 70 -1.04 -7.62 -23.90
C PHE A 70 -0.03 -6.51 -24.19
N CYS A 71 1.06 -6.40 -23.46
CA CYS A 71 2.01 -5.30 -23.61
C CYS A 71 2.62 -5.18 -25.02
N PRO A 72 3.01 -6.27 -25.72
CA PRO A 72 3.50 -6.18 -27.08
C PRO A 72 2.45 -5.65 -28.08
N PHE A 73 1.19 -5.99 -27.87
CA PHE A 73 0.10 -5.52 -28.74
C PHE A 73 -0.13 -4.02 -28.56
N ILE A 74 -0.16 -3.52 -27.33
CA ILE A 74 -0.26 -2.07 -27.05
C ILE A 74 0.95 -1.35 -27.62
N ALA A 75 2.14 -1.92 -27.46
CA ALA A 75 3.37 -1.35 -28.00
C ALA A 75 3.33 -1.23 -29.53
N ASN A 76 2.87 -2.25 -30.22
CA ASN A 76 2.71 -2.22 -31.68
C ASN A 76 1.69 -1.15 -32.10
N LEU A 77 0.55 -1.06 -31.42
CA LEU A 77 -0.44 -0.01 -31.66
C LEU A 77 0.15 1.38 -31.43
N TYR A 78 0.89 1.58 -30.33
CA TYR A 78 1.51 2.87 -30.02
C TYR A 78 2.58 3.25 -31.06
N LEU A 79 3.44 2.31 -31.44
CA LEU A 79 4.53 2.55 -32.38
C LEU A 79 4.07 2.58 -33.85
N GLY A 80 2.84 2.14 -34.14
CA GLY A 80 2.33 1.98 -35.51
C GLY A 80 3.05 0.89 -36.27
N LYS A 81 3.48 -0.19 -35.62
CA LYS A 81 4.25 -1.31 -36.23
C LYS A 81 3.39 -2.56 -36.33
N ASN A 82 3.56 -3.28 -37.41
CA ASN A 82 2.91 -4.58 -37.63
C ASN A 82 1.38 -4.56 -37.40
N LEU A 83 0.70 -3.50 -37.81
CA LEU A 83 -0.71 -3.29 -37.43
C LEU A 83 -1.63 -4.40 -37.96
N ASP A 84 -1.42 -4.91 -39.17
CA ASP A 84 -2.25 -5.98 -39.74
C ASP A 84 -2.16 -7.28 -38.94
N ASP A 85 -0.94 -7.77 -38.68
CA ASP A 85 -0.72 -8.98 -37.88
C ASP A 85 -1.16 -8.79 -36.44
N ASN A 86 -0.92 -7.58 -35.87
CA ASN A 86 -1.32 -7.22 -34.53
C ASN A 86 -2.85 -7.24 -34.34
N ASN A 87 -3.60 -6.62 -35.25
CA ASN A 87 -5.06 -6.62 -35.24
C ASN A 87 -5.63 -8.02 -35.47
N LYS A 88 -5.08 -8.78 -36.41
CA LYS A 88 -5.49 -10.17 -36.66
C LYS A 88 -5.37 -11.01 -35.38
N LYS A 89 -4.22 -10.96 -34.70
CA LYS A 89 -4.01 -11.71 -33.44
C LYS A 89 -4.92 -11.23 -32.31
N LEU A 90 -5.12 -9.91 -32.17
CA LEU A 90 -6.05 -9.38 -31.19
C LEU A 90 -7.49 -9.83 -31.46
N PHE A 91 -7.92 -9.82 -32.73
CA PHE A 91 -9.24 -10.33 -33.11
C PHE A 91 -9.41 -11.81 -32.74
N GLU A 92 -8.40 -12.65 -33.07
CA GLU A 92 -8.40 -14.08 -32.72
C GLU A 92 -8.48 -14.27 -31.19
N ILE A 93 -7.77 -13.45 -30.38
CA ILE A 93 -7.83 -13.51 -28.92
C ILE A 93 -9.21 -13.10 -28.40
N PHE A 94 -9.78 -12.03 -28.93
CA PHE A 94 -11.05 -11.47 -28.42
C PHE A 94 -12.28 -12.31 -28.81
N THR A 95 -12.18 -13.08 -29.87
CA THR A 95 -13.26 -13.94 -30.37
C THR A 95 -13.09 -15.42 -30.00
N SER A 96 -12.00 -15.78 -29.34
CA SER A 96 -11.69 -17.17 -29.01
C SER A 96 -12.50 -17.67 -27.82
N ASP A 97 -13.02 -18.89 -27.95
CA ASP A 97 -13.60 -19.67 -26.84
C ASP A 97 -12.60 -20.67 -26.23
N ASP A 98 -11.34 -20.68 -26.71
CA ASP A 98 -10.32 -21.61 -26.23
C ASP A 98 -9.90 -21.26 -24.79
N PRO A 99 -10.10 -22.16 -23.81
CA PRO A 99 -9.67 -21.96 -22.43
C PRO A 99 -8.18 -21.66 -22.28
N ALA A 100 -7.33 -22.21 -23.17
CA ALA A 100 -5.88 -21.96 -23.12
C ALA A 100 -5.54 -20.51 -23.48
N ILE A 101 -6.25 -19.93 -24.44
CA ILE A 101 -6.15 -18.51 -24.80
C ILE A 101 -6.65 -17.66 -23.63
N HIS A 102 -7.80 -18.03 -23.08
CA HIS A 102 -8.37 -17.30 -21.91
C HIS A 102 -7.43 -17.34 -20.71
N GLU A 103 -6.77 -18.45 -20.43
CA GLU A 103 -5.80 -18.58 -19.36
C GLU A 103 -4.55 -17.72 -19.65
N LYS A 104 -3.98 -17.86 -20.86
CA LYS A 104 -2.79 -17.11 -21.26
C LYS A 104 -2.97 -15.61 -21.15
N TYR A 105 -4.09 -15.08 -21.62
CA TYR A 105 -4.42 -13.65 -21.58
C TYR A 105 -5.24 -13.25 -20.37
N ARG A 106 -5.52 -14.20 -19.47
CA ARG A 106 -6.27 -13.99 -18.23
C ARG A 106 -7.64 -13.36 -18.41
N LEU A 107 -8.32 -13.70 -19.50
CA LEU A 107 -9.63 -13.18 -19.84
C LEU A 107 -10.71 -13.64 -18.83
N ASN A 108 -10.51 -14.81 -18.20
CA ASN A 108 -11.37 -15.37 -17.16
C ASN A 108 -10.86 -15.10 -15.74
N ASP A 109 -9.80 -14.30 -15.57
CA ASP A 109 -9.41 -13.86 -14.22
C ASP A 109 -10.62 -13.20 -13.55
N PRO A 110 -11.04 -13.67 -12.37
CA PRO A 110 -12.22 -13.14 -11.68
C PRO A 110 -12.17 -11.62 -11.52
N TRP A 111 -10.99 -11.08 -11.41
CA TRP A 111 -10.79 -9.64 -11.32
C TRP A 111 -10.65 -8.97 -12.69
N CYS A 112 -10.28 -9.73 -13.74
CA CYS A 112 -9.97 -9.22 -15.08
C CYS A 112 -9.11 -7.94 -15.04
N LEU A 113 -8.23 -7.86 -14.03
CA LEU A 113 -7.47 -6.65 -13.72
C LEU A 113 -6.64 -6.16 -14.90
N ALA A 114 -6.08 -7.10 -15.66
CA ALA A 114 -5.26 -6.76 -16.82
C ALA A 114 -6.12 -6.41 -18.03
N PHE A 115 -7.11 -7.25 -18.34
CA PHE A 115 -7.87 -7.13 -19.59
C PHE A 115 -8.71 -5.85 -19.65
N LYS A 116 -9.47 -5.52 -18.59
CA LYS A 116 -10.34 -4.35 -18.64
C LYS A 116 -9.58 -3.05 -18.84
N GLN A 117 -8.49 -2.85 -18.10
CA GLN A 117 -7.65 -1.66 -18.26
C GLN A 117 -7.03 -1.59 -19.66
N VAL A 118 -6.54 -2.72 -20.17
CA VAL A 118 -6.05 -2.83 -21.55
C VAL A 118 -7.14 -2.45 -22.54
N ALA A 119 -8.36 -2.95 -22.36
CA ALA A 119 -9.49 -2.69 -23.26
C ALA A 119 -9.82 -1.19 -23.34
N TYR A 120 -9.90 -0.50 -22.18
CA TYR A 120 -10.16 0.95 -22.17
C TYR A 120 -9.11 1.73 -22.93
N HIS A 121 -7.84 1.44 -22.64
CA HIS A 121 -6.73 2.14 -23.29
C HIS A 121 -6.61 1.80 -24.77
N MET A 122 -6.92 0.57 -25.19
CA MET A 122 -6.98 0.22 -26.62
C MET A 122 -8.09 1.02 -27.32
N TYR A 123 -9.28 1.09 -26.73
CA TYR A 123 -10.41 1.82 -27.29
C TYR A 123 -10.11 3.33 -27.38
N TYR A 124 -9.75 3.98 -26.28
CA TYR A 124 -9.55 5.43 -26.25
C TYR A 124 -8.29 5.90 -26.98
N ALA A 125 -7.21 5.12 -26.94
CA ALA A 125 -5.96 5.55 -27.57
C ALA A 125 -5.85 5.14 -29.06
N PHE A 126 -6.49 4.05 -29.50
CA PHE A 126 -6.24 3.46 -30.82
C PHE A 126 -7.50 3.13 -31.60
N GLY A 127 -8.68 3.22 -31.03
CA GLY A 127 -9.96 2.95 -31.69
C GLY A 127 -10.31 3.96 -32.76
N SER A 128 -11.40 3.72 -33.46
CA SER A 128 -11.88 4.53 -34.58
C SER A 128 -12.18 5.98 -34.19
N LYS A 129 -12.67 6.21 -32.96
CA LYS A 129 -12.99 7.52 -32.40
C LYS A 129 -11.85 8.17 -31.63
N SER A 130 -10.67 7.53 -31.58
CA SER A 130 -9.52 8.06 -30.84
C SER A 130 -9.05 9.40 -31.41
N THR A 131 -8.77 10.35 -30.52
CA THR A 131 -8.09 11.61 -30.89
C THR A 131 -6.58 11.48 -30.93
N ARG A 132 -6.02 10.36 -30.42
CA ARG A 132 -4.59 10.16 -30.24
C ARG A 132 -3.94 9.40 -31.41
N PHE A 133 -4.46 8.23 -31.71
CA PHE A 133 -3.98 7.37 -32.80
C PHE A 133 -5.19 6.69 -33.48
N PRO A 134 -6.06 7.44 -34.15
CA PRO A 134 -7.32 6.95 -34.69
C PRO A 134 -7.10 5.79 -35.67
N GLY A 135 -7.92 4.74 -35.55
CA GLY A 135 -7.98 3.63 -36.48
C GLY A 135 -6.78 2.66 -36.48
N ARG A 136 -5.89 2.76 -35.48
CA ARG A 136 -4.83 1.75 -35.33
C ARG A 136 -5.36 0.43 -34.80
N LEU A 137 -6.46 0.45 -34.08
CA LEU A 137 -7.30 -0.70 -33.79
C LEU A 137 -8.35 -0.76 -34.89
N TYR A 138 -8.35 -1.86 -35.71
CA TYR A 138 -9.22 -1.98 -36.87
C TYR A 138 -10.69 -2.18 -36.45
N PRO A 139 -11.68 -1.74 -37.23
CA PRO A 139 -13.08 -1.74 -36.83
C PRO A 139 -13.60 -3.10 -36.38
N GLU A 140 -13.24 -4.19 -37.07
CA GLU A 140 -13.63 -5.54 -36.66
C GLU A 140 -12.99 -5.97 -35.35
N THR A 141 -11.73 -5.59 -35.12
CA THR A 141 -11.01 -5.89 -33.89
C THR A 141 -11.56 -5.03 -32.70
N GLU A 142 -11.87 -3.77 -32.97
CA GLU A 142 -12.52 -2.86 -32.01
C GLU A 142 -13.89 -3.41 -31.60
N LYS A 143 -14.70 -3.86 -32.54
CA LYS A 143 -16.00 -4.50 -32.28
C LYS A 143 -15.85 -5.76 -31.43
N ALA A 144 -14.91 -6.64 -31.76
CA ALA A 144 -14.64 -7.85 -30.97
C ALA A 144 -14.17 -7.52 -29.54
N LEU A 145 -13.32 -6.49 -29.38
CA LEU A 145 -12.90 -5.98 -28.08
C LEU A 145 -14.09 -5.51 -27.24
N LEU A 146 -15.01 -4.74 -27.84
CA LEU A 146 -16.17 -4.20 -27.13
C LEU A 146 -17.17 -5.29 -26.74
N GLU A 147 -17.41 -6.29 -27.60
CA GLU A 147 -18.25 -7.45 -27.24
C GLU A 147 -17.65 -8.24 -26.07
N LEU A 148 -16.35 -8.51 -26.11
CA LEU A 148 -15.67 -9.17 -25.00
C LEU A 148 -15.71 -8.33 -23.72
N LEU A 149 -15.50 -7.03 -23.82
CA LEU A 149 -15.58 -6.12 -22.68
C LEU A 149 -16.99 -6.10 -22.07
N TRP A 150 -18.04 -6.08 -22.91
CA TRP A 150 -19.41 -6.20 -22.46
C TRP A 150 -19.63 -7.51 -21.70
N ASP A 151 -19.23 -8.63 -22.25
CA ASP A 151 -19.37 -9.94 -21.62
C ASP A 151 -18.65 -10.02 -20.27
N LYS A 152 -17.47 -9.43 -20.15
CA LYS A 152 -16.69 -9.43 -18.90
C LYS A 152 -17.16 -8.41 -17.86
N THR A 153 -18.02 -7.47 -18.24
CA THR A 153 -18.50 -6.41 -17.31
C THR A 153 -19.97 -6.51 -16.98
N LYS A 154 -20.85 -6.95 -17.92
CA LYS A 154 -22.31 -6.93 -17.74
C LYS A 154 -22.83 -7.60 -16.46
N LEU A 155 -22.19 -8.73 -16.04
CA LEU A 155 -22.56 -9.44 -14.81
C LEU A 155 -21.87 -8.93 -13.55
N LYS A 156 -21.04 -7.89 -13.67
CA LYS A 156 -20.22 -7.35 -12.58
C LYS A 156 -20.51 -5.88 -12.30
N ASN A 157 -21.28 -5.26 -13.17
CA ASN A 157 -21.64 -3.86 -13.06
C ASN A 157 -22.99 -3.74 -12.33
N ASP A 158 -22.91 -3.56 -11.02
CA ASP A 158 -24.06 -3.49 -10.13
C ASP A 158 -24.42 -2.03 -9.83
N ILE A 159 -25.53 -1.56 -10.41
CA ILE A 159 -26.01 -0.18 -10.21
C ILE A 159 -26.44 0.08 -8.75
N HIS A 160 -26.90 -0.94 -8.04
CA HIS A 160 -27.30 -0.78 -6.64
C HIS A 160 -26.08 -0.53 -5.76
N LEU A 161 -24.92 -1.14 -6.09
CA LEU A 161 -23.67 -0.88 -5.40
C LEU A 161 -23.20 0.57 -5.65
N ALA A 162 -23.42 1.12 -6.84
CA ALA A 162 -23.10 2.52 -7.15
C ALA A 162 -23.94 3.54 -6.34
N ARG A 163 -25.04 3.10 -5.76
CA ARG A 163 -25.95 3.92 -4.93
C ARG A 163 -25.73 3.74 -3.43
N GLU A 164 -24.80 2.88 -3.05
CA GLU A 164 -24.44 2.67 -1.64
C GLU A 164 -23.44 3.71 -1.15
N SER A 165 -23.19 3.70 0.15
CA SER A 165 -22.12 4.50 0.75
C SER A 165 -20.78 4.13 0.13
N THR A 166 -19.95 5.11 -0.17
CA THR A 166 -18.59 4.91 -0.68
C THR A 166 -17.66 4.25 0.34
N TRP A 167 -18.11 4.10 1.56
CA TRP A 167 -17.40 3.39 2.64
C TRP A 167 -17.71 1.90 2.67
N TRP A 168 -18.67 1.43 1.90
CA TRP A 168 -18.83 0.02 1.64
C TRP A 168 -17.78 -0.46 0.66
N MET A 169 -16.96 -1.39 1.12
CA MET A 169 -15.98 -2.08 0.28
C MET A 169 -16.41 -3.50 0.00
N VAL A 170 -16.15 -3.95 -1.21
CA VAL A 170 -16.35 -5.32 -1.66
C VAL A 170 -14.98 -5.97 -1.86
N GLY A 171 -14.57 -6.78 -0.93
CA GLY A 171 -13.25 -7.40 -0.93
C GLY A 171 -12.17 -6.52 -0.35
N SER A 172 -11.02 -6.46 -1.00
CA SER A 172 -9.95 -5.56 -0.63
C SER A 172 -10.11 -4.20 -1.32
N GLU A 173 -9.55 -3.15 -0.74
CA GLU A 173 -9.72 -1.78 -1.24
C GLU A 173 -9.24 -1.63 -2.70
N ASN A 174 -8.08 -2.18 -3.03
CA ASN A 174 -7.59 -2.12 -4.41
C ASN A 174 -8.50 -2.86 -5.40
N HIS A 175 -9.07 -4.00 -5.01
CA HIS A 175 -9.99 -4.76 -5.86
C HIS A 175 -11.33 -4.04 -6.01
N ASP A 176 -11.82 -3.44 -4.94
CA ASP A 176 -13.04 -2.63 -4.94
C ASP A 176 -12.93 -1.45 -5.91
N ILE A 177 -11.84 -0.69 -5.83
CA ILE A 177 -11.58 0.45 -6.73
C ILE A 177 -11.46 -0.01 -8.18
N VAL A 178 -10.70 -1.08 -8.43
CA VAL A 178 -10.57 -1.65 -9.78
C VAL A 178 -11.93 -2.01 -10.38
N ALA A 179 -12.77 -2.69 -9.62
CA ALA A 179 -14.10 -3.09 -10.10
C ALA A 179 -14.98 -1.87 -10.41
N LYS A 180 -15.02 -0.90 -9.49
CA LYS A 180 -15.88 0.28 -9.60
C LYS A 180 -15.42 1.25 -10.70
N VAL A 181 -14.12 1.49 -10.83
CA VAL A 181 -13.58 2.27 -11.97
C VAL A 181 -13.86 1.56 -13.28
N SER A 182 -13.71 0.22 -13.31
CA SER A 182 -14.06 -0.56 -14.50
C SER A 182 -15.51 -0.40 -14.89
N ASN A 183 -16.42 -0.34 -13.91
CA ASN A 183 -17.83 -0.14 -14.16
C ASN A 183 -18.13 1.28 -14.68
N LEU A 184 -17.48 2.30 -14.14
CA LEU A 184 -17.58 3.67 -14.63
C LEU A 184 -17.15 3.77 -16.11
N ILE A 185 -15.92 3.36 -16.41
CA ILE A 185 -15.33 3.55 -17.75
C ILE A 185 -16.02 2.68 -18.80
N SER A 186 -16.35 1.41 -18.47
CA SER A 186 -17.10 0.57 -19.41
C SER A 186 -18.50 1.10 -19.70
N SER A 187 -19.20 1.61 -18.70
CA SER A 187 -20.52 2.22 -18.90
C SER A 187 -20.45 3.47 -19.77
N GLN A 188 -19.39 4.29 -19.61
CA GLN A 188 -19.13 5.44 -20.46
C GLN A 188 -18.93 5.03 -21.93
N ILE A 189 -18.12 4.01 -22.20
CA ILE A 189 -17.94 3.48 -23.56
C ILE A 189 -19.27 3.00 -24.13
N PHE A 190 -19.96 2.16 -23.41
CA PHE A 190 -21.18 1.53 -23.93
C PHE A 190 -22.36 2.49 -24.11
N MET A 191 -22.44 3.60 -23.36
CA MET A 191 -23.49 4.59 -23.58
C MET A 191 -23.32 5.38 -24.88
N THR A 192 -22.09 5.42 -25.44
CA THR A 192 -21.76 6.17 -26.67
C THR A 192 -21.67 5.29 -27.90
N GLU A 193 -21.63 3.96 -27.74
CA GLU A 193 -21.54 3.00 -28.83
C GLU A 193 -22.90 2.51 -29.30
N GLU A 194 -23.22 2.68 -30.60
CA GLU A 194 -24.53 2.39 -31.19
C GLU A 194 -25.01 0.96 -30.92
N ASP A 195 -24.14 -0.03 -31.03
CA ASP A 195 -24.46 -1.44 -30.83
C ASP A 195 -24.72 -1.79 -29.35
N PHE A 196 -24.39 -0.89 -28.40
CA PHE A 196 -24.42 -1.16 -26.96
C PHE A 196 -25.35 -0.24 -26.17
N LYS A 197 -25.58 0.99 -26.60
CA LYS A 197 -26.26 2.04 -25.82
C LYS A 197 -27.67 1.68 -25.33
N TYR A 198 -28.34 0.75 -26.02
CA TYR A 198 -29.69 0.27 -25.66
C TYR A 198 -29.67 -1.12 -25.02
N ARG A 199 -28.49 -1.74 -24.84
CA ARG A 199 -28.42 -3.03 -24.14
C ARG A 199 -28.74 -2.82 -22.67
N ILE A 200 -29.48 -3.78 -22.14
CA ILE A 200 -29.90 -3.77 -20.73
C ILE A 200 -28.93 -4.62 -19.94
N TYR A 201 -28.43 -4.05 -18.85
CA TYR A 201 -27.65 -4.79 -17.88
C TYR A 201 -28.54 -5.76 -17.09
N PRO A 202 -28.07 -6.97 -16.78
CA PRO A 202 -28.79 -7.86 -15.89
C PRO A 202 -29.01 -7.22 -14.52
N ASP A 203 -30.25 -7.23 -14.02
CA ASP A 203 -30.52 -6.80 -12.66
C ASP A 203 -30.16 -7.92 -11.69
N LEU A 204 -28.93 -7.88 -11.20
CA LEU A 204 -28.41 -8.89 -10.29
C LEU A 204 -28.89 -8.69 -8.85
N GLY A 205 -29.32 -7.48 -8.51
CA GLY A 205 -29.50 -7.06 -7.12
C GLY A 205 -28.17 -7.09 -6.35
N THR A 206 -28.05 -6.33 -5.30
CA THR A 206 -26.80 -6.23 -4.54
C THR A 206 -26.45 -7.56 -3.90
N GLY A 207 -25.36 -8.19 -4.35
CA GLY A 207 -24.88 -9.48 -3.84
C GLY A 207 -25.76 -10.68 -4.16
N ALA A 208 -26.68 -10.56 -5.15
CA ALA A 208 -27.52 -11.65 -5.57
C ALA A 208 -26.81 -12.48 -6.65
N GLY A 209 -26.90 -13.79 -6.53
CA GLY A 209 -26.51 -14.72 -7.58
C GLY A 209 -25.07 -15.22 -7.53
N GLU A 210 -24.85 -16.32 -8.26
CA GLU A 210 -23.55 -16.97 -8.37
C GLU A 210 -22.61 -16.21 -9.30
N GLU A 211 -23.16 -15.38 -10.16
CA GLU A 211 -22.46 -14.56 -11.12
C GLU A 211 -21.86 -13.30 -10.52
N TYR A 212 -22.17 -12.99 -9.28
CA TYR A 212 -21.56 -11.85 -8.62
C TYR A 212 -20.04 -12.02 -8.59
N TRP A 213 -19.32 -11.08 -9.17
CA TRP A 213 -17.89 -11.18 -9.49
C TRP A 213 -17.00 -11.55 -8.30
N PHE A 214 -17.42 -11.20 -7.11
CA PHE A 214 -16.66 -11.43 -5.90
C PHE A 214 -16.67 -12.89 -5.44
N HIS A 215 -17.70 -13.61 -5.81
CA HIS A 215 -17.88 -15.03 -5.48
C HIS A 215 -16.72 -15.91 -5.96
N HIS A 216 -16.19 -15.61 -7.15
CA HIS A 216 -15.13 -16.41 -7.75
C HIS A 216 -13.81 -16.44 -6.97
N MET A 217 -13.57 -15.44 -6.14
CA MET A 217 -12.32 -15.35 -5.37
C MET A 217 -12.31 -16.20 -4.11
N TYR A 218 -13.46 -16.43 -3.53
CA TYR A 218 -13.55 -16.88 -2.14
C TYR A 218 -14.38 -18.16 -1.97
N GLY A 219 -14.64 -18.87 -3.03
CA GLY A 219 -15.32 -20.14 -3.00
C GLY A 219 -16.80 -20.06 -3.39
N LYS A 220 -17.53 -21.12 -3.11
CA LYS A 220 -18.91 -21.29 -3.56
C LYS A 220 -19.95 -20.58 -2.68
N ASP A 221 -19.55 -20.02 -1.56
CA ASP A 221 -20.44 -19.31 -0.68
C ASP A 221 -20.90 -18.03 -1.31
N ARG A 222 -22.21 -17.83 -1.38
CA ARG A 222 -22.79 -16.64 -1.98
C ARG A 222 -22.45 -15.42 -1.16
N ILE A 223 -22.06 -14.36 -1.86
CA ILE A 223 -21.90 -13.07 -1.27
C ILE A 223 -23.26 -12.42 -1.17
N LYS A 224 -23.63 -12.07 0.03
CA LYS A 224 -24.75 -11.17 0.27
C LYS A 224 -24.27 -9.74 0.07
N GLY A 225 -25.10 -8.92 -0.50
CA GLY A 225 -24.80 -7.52 -0.65
C GLY A 225 -24.66 -6.78 0.69
N PRO A 226 -24.31 -5.50 0.64
CA PRO A 226 -24.24 -4.66 1.82
C PRO A 226 -25.49 -4.82 2.66
N HIS A 227 -25.32 -4.92 3.98
CA HIS A 227 -26.43 -5.16 4.93
C HIS A 227 -27.19 -6.47 4.73
N GLY A 228 -26.59 -7.45 4.07
CA GLY A 228 -27.26 -8.72 3.81
C GLY A 228 -28.42 -8.62 2.80
N ARG A 229 -28.45 -7.60 1.98
CA ARG A 229 -29.49 -7.36 0.95
C ARG A 229 -29.30 -8.27 -0.27
N ALA A 230 -29.35 -9.57 -0.06
CA ALA A 230 -29.53 -10.49 -1.18
C ALA A 230 -30.89 -10.20 -1.83
N ASN A 231 -30.98 -10.16 -3.14
CA ASN A 231 -32.21 -9.92 -3.90
C ASN A 231 -32.75 -8.48 -3.83
N ASN A 232 -31.91 -7.51 -3.91
CA ASN A 232 -32.27 -6.10 -3.95
C ASN A 232 -32.72 -5.63 -5.35
N LYS A 233 -33.31 -6.52 -6.14
CA LYS A 233 -33.84 -6.20 -7.47
C LYS A 233 -35.03 -5.27 -7.37
N ASP A 234 -35.03 -4.20 -8.17
CA ASP A 234 -36.13 -3.25 -8.21
C ASP A 234 -37.05 -3.42 -9.43
N GLY A 235 -36.77 -4.43 -10.25
CA GLY A 235 -37.55 -4.75 -11.45
C GLY A 235 -37.40 -3.78 -12.61
N LYS A 236 -36.44 -2.85 -12.52
CA LYS A 236 -36.17 -1.88 -13.58
C LYS A 236 -35.12 -2.36 -14.54
N ASN A 237 -35.19 -1.88 -15.75
CA ASN A 237 -34.19 -2.09 -16.77
C ASN A 237 -33.22 -0.91 -16.79
N TYR A 238 -31.94 -1.20 -16.68
CA TYR A 238 -30.90 -0.19 -16.66
C TYR A 238 -29.98 -0.30 -17.88
N THR A 239 -29.75 0.83 -18.52
CA THR A 239 -28.84 0.99 -19.66
C THR A 239 -27.46 1.40 -19.20
N ALA A 240 -26.50 1.45 -20.12
CA ALA A 240 -25.17 1.96 -19.84
C ALA A 240 -25.17 3.42 -19.34
N ALA A 241 -26.09 4.25 -19.85
CA ALA A 241 -26.24 5.63 -19.41
C ALA A 241 -26.68 5.72 -17.94
N ASP A 242 -27.61 4.86 -17.50
CA ASP A 242 -28.05 4.81 -16.09
C ASP A 242 -26.89 4.42 -15.17
N HIS A 243 -26.13 3.40 -15.56
CA HIS A 243 -24.95 2.95 -14.81
C HIS A 243 -23.87 4.05 -14.77
N TYR A 244 -23.59 4.69 -15.89
CA TYR A 244 -22.60 5.79 -15.94
C TYR A 244 -22.95 6.91 -14.97
N GLN A 245 -24.19 7.38 -14.98
CA GLN A 245 -24.65 8.44 -14.09
C GLN A 245 -24.52 8.04 -12.60
N ALA A 246 -24.87 6.80 -12.27
CA ALA A 246 -24.72 6.29 -10.92
C ALA A 246 -23.25 6.22 -10.48
N TRP A 247 -22.37 5.74 -11.34
CA TRP A 247 -20.93 5.65 -11.03
C TRP A 247 -20.24 7.01 -11.00
N VAL A 248 -20.63 7.97 -11.84
CA VAL A 248 -20.14 9.36 -11.74
C VAL A 248 -20.46 9.94 -10.37
N LYS A 249 -21.70 9.79 -9.92
CA LYS A 249 -22.08 10.25 -8.58
C LYS A 249 -21.30 9.52 -7.49
N TYR A 250 -21.16 8.20 -7.61
CA TYR A 250 -20.37 7.41 -6.66
C TYR A 250 -18.95 7.93 -6.49
N PHE A 251 -18.23 8.18 -7.59
CA PHE A 251 -16.87 8.65 -7.52
C PHE A 251 -16.74 10.11 -7.10
N ASP A 252 -17.71 10.97 -7.42
CA ASP A 252 -17.78 12.32 -6.86
C ASP A 252 -17.87 12.28 -5.34
N ASP A 253 -18.77 11.46 -4.81
CA ASP A 253 -18.91 11.23 -3.37
C ASP A 253 -17.67 10.53 -2.78
N PHE A 254 -17.07 9.57 -3.49
CA PHE A 254 -15.86 8.85 -3.06
C PHE A 254 -14.70 9.80 -2.81
N PHE A 255 -14.35 10.65 -3.78
CA PHE A 255 -13.26 11.59 -3.61
C PHE A 255 -13.53 12.58 -2.48
N THR A 256 -14.76 13.07 -2.39
CA THR A 256 -15.17 13.99 -1.33
C THR A 256 -15.06 13.37 0.05
N GLU A 257 -15.59 12.17 0.23
CA GLU A 257 -15.60 11.46 1.51
C GLU A 257 -14.18 11.02 1.94
N ARG A 258 -13.36 10.56 0.99
CA ARG A 258 -11.95 10.24 1.27
C ARG A 258 -11.16 11.48 1.69
N ALA A 259 -11.35 12.62 1.03
CA ALA A 259 -10.71 13.87 1.40
C ALA A 259 -11.16 14.38 2.79
N LYS A 260 -12.43 14.15 3.16
CA LYS A 260 -12.97 14.54 4.46
C LYS A 260 -12.46 13.69 5.62
N LYS A 261 -12.24 12.38 5.41
CA LYS A 261 -12.16 11.44 6.53
C LYS A 261 -10.89 10.56 6.56
N GLY A 262 -10.13 10.53 5.49
CA GLY A 262 -8.93 9.73 5.34
C GLY A 262 -8.93 8.93 4.03
N PHE A 263 -7.76 8.77 3.42
CA PHE A 263 -7.68 8.30 2.03
C PHE A 263 -7.91 6.79 1.89
N PHE A 264 -6.98 5.99 2.37
CA PHE A 264 -6.95 4.56 2.07
C PHE A 264 -6.73 3.73 3.32
N LEU A 265 -7.34 2.54 3.36
CA LEU A 265 -7.00 1.51 4.31
C LEU A 265 -5.69 0.82 3.93
N GLU A 266 -5.45 0.63 2.62
CA GLU A 266 -4.25 -0.01 2.08
C GLU A 266 -3.13 1.01 1.81
N MET A 267 -2.96 1.98 2.71
CA MET A 267 -2.01 3.08 2.56
C MET A 267 -0.57 2.59 2.50
N ALA A 268 0.19 3.09 1.54
CA ALA A 268 1.59 2.76 1.30
C ALA A 268 1.87 1.26 1.08
N SER A 269 0.85 0.49 0.74
CA SER A 269 1.01 -0.94 0.43
C SER A 269 1.94 -1.15 -0.77
N PHE A 270 2.83 -2.13 -0.65
CA PHE A 270 3.89 -2.43 -1.61
C PHE A 270 3.44 -2.53 -3.08
N GLY A 271 2.38 -3.28 -3.35
CA GLY A 271 1.89 -3.48 -4.73
C GLY A 271 0.47 -2.96 -4.94
N TYR A 272 -0.33 -2.94 -3.90
CA TYR A 272 -1.75 -2.66 -4.03
C TYR A 272 -2.05 -1.18 -4.23
N MET A 273 -1.25 -0.30 -3.60
CA MET A 273 -1.37 1.15 -3.80
C MET A 273 -1.14 1.56 -5.25
N ALA A 274 -0.18 0.94 -5.93
CA ALA A 274 0.08 1.22 -7.35
C ALA A 274 -1.07 0.78 -8.25
N VAL A 275 -1.72 -0.35 -7.95
CA VAL A 275 -2.93 -0.79 -8.66
C VAL A 275 -4.04 0.25 -8.48
N THR A 276 -4.29 0.67 -7.24
CA THR A 276 -5.28 1.71 -6.92
C THR A 276 -4.99 3.01 -7.68
N VAL A 277 -3.76 3.51 -7.62
CA VAL A 277 -3.35 4.74 -8.32
C VAL A 277 -3.49 4.61 -9.83
N SER A 278 -3.15 3.45 -10.41
CA SER A 278 -3.30 3.20 -11.84
C SER A 278 -4.75 3.38 -12.30
N TYR A 279 -5.71 2.83 -11.58
CA TYR A 279 -7.13 2.96 -11.92
C TYR A 279 -7.72 4.34 -11.61
N LEU A 280 -7.23 5.02 -10.59
CA LEU A 280 -7.62 6.42 -10.35
C LEU A 280 -7.06 7.35 -11.45
N THR A 281 -5.89 7.01 -12.00
CA THR A 281 -5.34 7.71 -13.18
C THR A 281 -6.23 7.49 -14.41
N ASP A 282 -6.87 6.32 -14.56
CA ASP A 282 -7.83 6.08 -15.64
C ASP A 282 -9.05 7.01 -15.54
N ILE A 283 -9.52 7.35 -14.34
CA ILE A 283 -10.60 8.37 -14.19
C ILE A 283 -10.13 9.72 -14.71
N TYR A 284 -8.92 10.15 -14.35
CA TYR A 284 -8.36 11.40 -14.81
C TYR A 284 -8.20 11.45 -16.34
N ASP A 285 -7.68 10.36 -16.93
CA ASP A 285 -7.37 10.35 -18.38
C ASP A 285 -8.57 10.04 -19.27
N LEU A 286 -9.49 9.19 -18.81
CA LEU A 286 -10.51 8.59 -19.68
C LEU A 286 -11.94 9.03 -19.37
N CYS A 287 -12.23 9.54 -18.17
CA CYS A 287 -13.57 9.99 -17.84
C CYS A 287 -13.94 11.25 -18.62
N GLU A 288 -15.18 11.31 -19.16
CA GLU A 288 -15.68 12.47 -19.89
C GLU A 288 -16.33 13.53 -18.98
N ASN A 289 -16.59 13.18 -17.72
CA ASN A 289 -17.10 14.13 -16.73
C ASN A 289 -15.97 15.01 -16.19
N GLU A 290 -15.90 16.26 -16.63
CA GLU A 290 -14.81 17.19 -16.29
C GLU A 290 -14.68 17.46 -14.79
N LYS A 291 -15.80 17.54 -14.06
CA LYS A 291 -15.77 17.69 -12.60
C LYS A 291 -15.04 16.50 -11.95
N LEU A 292 -15.37 15.29 -12.40
CA LEU A 292 -14.78 14.07 -11.86
C LEU A 292 -13.30 13.94 -12.23
N LYS A 293 -12.92 14.34 -13.45
CA LYS A 293 -11.51 14.40 -13.88
C LYS A 293 -10.70 15.32 -12.98
N ASN A 294 -11.20 16.52 -12.73
CA ASN A 294 -10.53 17.49 -11.87
C ASN A 294 -10.35 16.98 -10.44
N LYS A 295 -11.38 16.36 -9.86
CA LYS A 295 -11.27 15.72 -8.55
C LYS A 295 -10.26 14.56 -8.54
N ALA A 296 -10.20 13.77 -9.62
CA ALA A 296 -9.22 12.69 -9.74
C ALA A 296 -7.79 13.25 -9.84
N GLU A 297 -7.57 14.34 -10.59
CA GLU A 297 -6.27 15.02 -10.64
C GLU A 297 -5.84 15.51 -9.26
N ASP A 298 -6.71 16.25 -8.58
CA ASP A 298 -6.45 16.76 -7.23
C ASP A 298 -6.17 15.64 -6.23
N PHE A 299 -6.89 14.53 -6.35
CA PHE A 299 -6.68 13.37 -5.51
C PHE A 299 -5.32 12.69 -5.75
N LEU A 300 -4.92 12.57 -7.01
CA LEU A 300 -3.59 12.09 -7.39
C LEU A 300 -2.49 13.03 -6.86
N ASP A 301 -2.69 14.34 -6.90
CA ASP A 301 -1.75 15.32 -6.36
C ASP A 301 -1.53 15.10 -4.84
N VAL A 302 -2.59 14.83 -4.08
CA VAL A 302 -2.46 14.51 -2.64
C VAL A 302 -1.73 13.19 -2.42
N VAL A 303 -2.05 12.15 -3.19
CA VAL A 303 -1.37 10.85 -3.11
C VAL A 303 0.12 10.99 -3.35
N TRP A 304 0.50 11.77 -4.36
CA TRP A 304 1.90 12.00 -4.69
C TRP A 304 2.61 12.94 -3.71
N ALA A 305 1.93 13.92 -3.15
CA ALA A 305 2.48 14.75 -2.08
C ALA A 305 2.74 13.94 -0.80
N ASP A 306 1.82 13.02 -0.43
CA ASP A 306 2.03 12.12 0.70
C ASP A 306 3.21 11.17 0.45
N TRP A 307 3.34 10.64 -0.77
CA TRP A 307 4.49 9.84 -1.15
C TRP A 307 5.80 10.66 -1.11
N ALA A 308 5.78 11.87 -1.68
CA ALA A 308 6.96 12.72 -1.83
C ALA A 308 7.59 13.13 -0.49
N GLN A 309 6.77 13.42 0.52
CA GLN A 309 7.27 13.80 1.84
C GLN A 309 7.89 12.62 2.62
N GLU A 310 7.51 11.38 2.30
CA GLU A 310 7.83 10.19 3.09
C GLU A 310 8.74 9.21 2.34
N GLN A 311 9.64 9.73 1.51
CA GLN A 311 10.61 8.92 0.78
C GLN A 311 12.05 9.43 0.95
N LEU A 312 13.00 8.52 0.81
CA LEU A 312 14.43 8.78 0.73
C LEU A 312 14.96 8.12 -0.53
N LEU A 313 15.54 8.91 -1.43
CA LEU A 313 16.06 8.46 -2.73
C LEU A 313 15.04 7.62 -3.53
N GLY A 314 13.75 7.98 -3.44
CA GLY A 314 12.66 7.29 -4.09
C GLY A 314 12.12 6.06 -3.33
N VAL A 315 12.76 5.62 -2.28
CA VAL A 315 12.29 4.51 -1.44
C VAL A 315 11.37 5.06 -0.35
N ARG A 316 10.13 4.61 -0.34
CA ARG A 316 9.17 5.02 0.68
C ARG A 316 9.50 4.42 2.03
N GLY A 317 9.68 5.29 3.04
CA GLY A 317 9.75 4.93 4.46
C GLY A 317 8.37 4.93 5.13
N GLY A 318 8.36 5.01 6.45
CA GLY A 318 7.15 5.10 7.25
C GLY A 318 6.31 3.83 7.30
N ALA A 319 5.17 3.93 7.96
CA ALA A 319 4.26 2.80 8.13
C ALA A 319 3.56 2.40 6.83
N LYS A 320 3.40 1.09 6.64
CA LYS A 320 2.68 0.52 5.48
C LYS A 320 1.65 -0.48 5.96
N THR A 321 0.53 -0.50 5.28
CA THR A 321 -0.50 -1.52 5.48
C THR A 321 -0.44 -2.56 4.37
N ARG A 322 -0.89 -3.76 4.66
CA ARG A 322 -0.93 -4.86 3.70
C ARG A 322 0.41 -5.19 3.04
N GLU A 323 1.49 -5.03 3.79
CA GLU A 323 2.83 -5.38 3.37
C GLU A 323 3.09 -6.86 3.64
N LYS A 324 3.29 -7.65 2.58
CA LYS A 324 3.47 -9.10 2.69
C LYS A 324 4.94 -9.52 2.82
N ILE A 325 5.83 -8.72 2.27
CA ILE A 325 7.26 -9.03 2.19
C ILE A 325 8.04 -7.78 2.61
N GLY A 326 8.12 -7.56 3.92
CA GLY A 326 8.73 -6.38 4.50
C GLY A 326 10.21 -6.16 4.13
N THR A 327 10.87 -7.22 3.64
CA THR A 327 12.27 -7.14 3.19
C THR A 327 12.45 -6.50 1.82
N ARG A 328 11.41 -6.35 1.02
CA ARG A 328 11.50 -5.67 -0.28
C ARG A 328 11.56 -4.17 -0.11
N TRP A 329 12.43 -3.52 -0.84
CA TRP A 329 12.56 -2.07 -0.85
C TRP A 329 11.84 -1.40 -2.01
N GLU A 330 11.87 -2.02 -3.19
CA GLU A 330 11.26 -1.50 -4.40
C GLU A 330 9.78 -1.84 -4.44
N ASP A 331 8.95 -0.83 -4.32
CA ASP A 331 7.52 -0.94 -4.52
C ASP A 331 7.09 -0.44 -5.92
N ALA A 332 5.86 -0.73 -6.30
CA ALA A 332 5.37 -0.31 -7.60
C ALA A 332 5.18 1.23 -7.70
N MET A 333 4.97 1.92 -6.58
CA MET A 333 4.92 3.39 -6.56
C MET A 333 6.28 4.00 -6.86
N TYR A 334 7.38 3.35 -6.44
CA TYR A 334 8.74 3.76 -6.82
C TYR A 334 8.91 3.80 -8.35
N ARG A 335 8.40 2.79 -9.06
CA ARG A 335 8.48 2.73 -10.52
C ARG A 335 7.70 3.86 -11.19
N PHE A 336 6.51 4.16 -10.69
CA PHE A 336 5.72 5.29 -11.18
C PHE A 336 6.42 6.63 -10.87
N ALA A 337 6.88 6.81 -9.64
CA ALA A 337 7.61 8.00 -9.22
C ALA A 337 8.85 8.23 -10.10
N ARG A 338 9.61 7.16 -10.36
CA ARG A 338 10.75 7.21 -11.25
C ARG A 338 10.40 7.68 -12.67
N PHE A 339 9.31 7.16 -13.24
CA PHE A 339 8.85 7.60 -14.56
C PHE A 339 8.43 9.06 -14.56
N TYR A 340 7.61 9.48 -13.60
CA TYR A 340 7.20 10.89 -13.50
C TYR A 340 8.38 11.81 -13.28
N SER A 341 9.38 11.40 -12.51
CA SER A 341 10.59 12.19 -12.26
C SER A 341 11.67 12.11 -13.36
N GLY A 342 11.34 11.68 -14.56
CA GLY A 342 12.26 11.74 -15.71
C GLY A 342 13.08 10.47 -15.95
N GLY A 343 12.90 9.41 -15.13
CA GLY A 343 13.51 8.10 -15.35
C GLY A 343 12.78 7.27 -16.40
N GLU A 344 13.31 6.08 -16.66
CA GLU A 344 12.74 5.16 -17.65
C GLU A 344 11.40 4.59 -17.18
N GLY A 345 10.49 4.41 -18.14
CA GLY A 345 9.24 3.70 -17.95
C GLY A 345 9.38 2.20 -18.23
N SER A 346 8.34 1.46 -17.86
CA SER A 346 8.20 0.03 -18.13
C SER A 346 6.85 -0.22 -18.80
N SER A 347 6.79 -1.08 -19.77
CA SER A 347 5.55 -1.47 -20.45
C SER A 347 4.82 -2.64 -19.78
N SER A 348 4.97 -2.80 -18.45
CA SER A 348 4.21 -3.81 -17.70
C SER A 348 2.73 -3.45 -17.57
N THR A 349 1.86 -4.42 -17.31
CA THR A 349 0.40 -4.27 -17.35
C THR A 349 -0.16 -3.10 -16.53
N HIS A 350 0.36 -2.86 -15.34
CA HIS A 350 -0.11 -1.74 -14.51
C HIS A 350 0.62 -0.43 -14.82
N PHE A 351 1.70 -0.51 -15.58
CA PHE A 351 2.52 0.65 -15.89
C PHE A 351 2.15 1.30 -17.24
N PHE A 352 1.60 0.56 -18.19
CA PHE A 352 1.27 1.13 -19.50
C PHE A 352 0.23 2.26 -19.39
N ALA A 353 -0.70 2.19 -18.45
CA ALA A 353 -1.64 3.27 -18.17
C ALA A 353 -0.89 4.57 -17.82
N GLN A 354 0.16 4.47 -17.01
CA GLN A 354 1.01 5.61 -16.67
C GLN A 354 1.80 6.14 -17.87
N LEU A 355 2.26 5.25 -18.77
CA LEU A 355 2.91 5.66 -20.03
C LEU A 355 1.95 6.43 -20.94
N LEU A 356 0.70 6.00 -21.00
CA LEU A 356 -0.33 6.64 -21.81
C LEU A 356 -0.98 7.86 -21.12
N SER A 357 -0.75 8.06 -19.83
CA SER A 357 -1.36 9.12 -19.05
C SER A 357 -0.83 10.51 -19.42
N SER A 358 -1.75 11.46 -19.40
CA SER A 358 -1.43 12.90 -19.46
C SER A 358 -1.03 13.48 -18.09
N TYR A 359 -1.31 12.76 -16.99
CA TYR A 359 -0.97 13.21 -15.64
C TYR A 359 0.54 13.46 -15.48
N GLN A 360 0.84 14.51 -14.75
CA GLN A 360 2.21 14.91 -14.38
C GLN A 360 2.22 15.47 -12.96
N TRP A 361 3.28 15.24 -12.24
CA TRP A 361 3.49 15.91 -10.95
C TRP A 361 3.47 17.41 -11.10
N LYS A 362 2.78 18.09 -10.21
CA LYS A 362 2.83 19.54 -10.09
C LYS A 362 4.19 19.97 -9.52
N PRO A 363 4.67 21.18 -9.84
CA PRO A 363 5.97 21.68 -9.36
C PRO A 363 6.18 21.50 -7.85
N ILE A 364 5.17 21.80 -7.06
CA ILE A 364 5.22 21.65 -5.59
C ILE A 364 5.54 20.22 -5.14
N ILE A 365 5.02 19.19 -5.84
CA ILE A 365 5.30 17.79 -5.54
C ILE A 365 6.77 17.45 -5.82
N TRP A 366 7.30 17.98 -6.93
CA TRP A 366 8.70 17.84 -7.26
C TRP A 366 9.62 18.45 -6.19
N HIS A 367 9.29 19.66 -5.72
CA HIS A 367 10.07 20.32 -4.68
C HIS A 367 10.02 19.55 -3.36
N ILE A 368 8.85 19.02 -2.96
CA ILE A 368 8.75 18.14 -1.79
C ILE A 368 9.59 16.89 -1.98
N ALA A 369 9.57 16.27 -3.15
CA ALA A 369 10.27 15.01 -3.40
C ALA A 369 11.80 15.17 -3.42
N LEU A 370 12.32 16.24 -4.04
CA LEU A 370 13.75 16.39 -4.33
C LEU A 370 14.52 17.20 -3.29
N ASP A 371 13.89 18.18 -2.62
CA ASP A 371 14.53 18.98 -1.59
C ASP A 371 14.53 18.28 -0.24
N ARG A 372 15.30 17.18 -0.14
CA ARG A 372 15.34 16.36 1.06
C ARG A 372 15.94 17.08 2.26
N GLU A 373 17.05 17.78 2.07
CA GLU A 373 17.70 18.51 3.15
C GLU A 373 16.85 19.72 3.59
N GLY A 374 16.23 20.44 2.66
CA GLY A 374 15.34 21.54 2.97
C GLY A 374 14.04 21.12 3.64
N ARG A 375 13.62 19.86 3.51
CA ARG A 375 12.52 19.32 4.32
C ARG A 375 12.88 19.25 5.80
N GLY A 376 14.15 19.00 6.13
CA GLY A 376 14.61 18.87 7.49
C GLY A 376 14.01 17.68 8.25
N GLU A 377 13.80 17.86 9.54
CA GLU A 377 13.20 16.87 10.44
C GLU A 377 11.76 17.27 10.78
N PHE A 378 10.81 16.36 10.59
CA PHE A 378 9.40 16.65 10.87
C PHE A 378 8.57 15.40 11.12
N GLU A 379 7.41 15.62 11.73
CA GLU A 379 6.39 14.61 11.94
C GLU A 379 5.36 14.61 10.79
N SER A 380 4.98 13.43 10.35
CA SER A 380 3.80 13.23 9.52
C SER A 380 2.81 12.33 10.25
N VAL A 381 1.63 12.88 10.51
CA VAL A 381 0.54 12.18 11.18
C VAL A 381 -0.66 12.15 10.26
N SER A 382 -1.19 10.98 9.99
CA SER A 382 -2.42 10.86 9.21
C SER A 382 -3.44 9.99 9.91
N ARG A 383 -4.68 10.48 9.87
CA ARG A 383 -5.85 9.73 10.29
C ARG A 383 -6.17 8.72 9.21
N GLN A 384 -6.39 7.49 9.61
CA GLN A 384 -6.68 6.40 8.69
C GLN A 384 -8.05 5.81 8.97
N PRO A 385 -8.90 5.58 7.96
CA PRO A 385 -10.14 4.86 8.16
C PRO A 385 -9.82 3.42 8.62
N GLY A 386 -10.71 2.86 9.40
CA GLY A 386 -10.64 1.48 9.87
C GLY A 386 -11.86 0.68 9.40
N GLU A 387 -12.05 -0.46 10.00
CA GLU A 387 -13.22 -1.30 9.78
C GLU A 387 -14.23 -1.10 10.91
N GLU A 388 -15.50 -1.10 10.58
CA GLU A 388 -16.56 -0.99 11.58
C GLU A 388 -16.79 -2.34 12.28
N GLU A 389 -16.86 -2.31 13.59
CA GLU A 389 -17.13 -3.49 14.38
C GLU A 389 -18.50 -4.08 14.04
N GLY A 390 -18.56 -5.38 13.86
CA GLY A 390 -19.80 -6.10 13.53
C GLY A 390 -20.13 -6.17 12.04
N THR A 391 -19.44 -5.42 11.18
CA THR A 391 -19.65 -5.48 9.72
C THR A 391 -18.75 -6.49 9.02
N MET A 392 -17.82 -7.06 9.74
CA MET A 392 -16.91 -8.08 9.22
C MET A 392 -17.65 -9.33 8.75
N PRO A 393 -17.25 -9.90 7.61
CA PRO A 393 -17.77 -11.18 7.16
C PRO A 393 -17.58 -12.26 8.21
N ARG A 394 -18.65 -12.96 8.57
CA ARG A 394 -18.59 -14.04 9.57
C ARG A 394 -19.55 -15.16 9.20
N PRO A 395 -19.07 -16.35 8.93
CA PRO A 395 -17.68 -16.72 8.66
C PRO A 395 -17.17 -16.07 7.37
N TRP A 396 -15.85 -15.92 7.29
CA TRP A 396 -15.20 -15.44 6.08
C TRP A 396 -15.60 -16.28 4.87
N GLY A 397 -16.07 -15.64 3.82
CA GLY A 397 -16.58 -16.34 2.65
C GLY A 397 -18.07 -16.13 2.39
N THR A 398 -18.84 -15.83 3.42
CA THR A 398 -20.28 -15.65 3.30
C THR A 398 -20.69 -14.21 3.00
N GLU A 399 -19.98 -13.25 3.58
CA GLU A 399 -20.15 -11.82 3.34
C GLU A 399 -18.78 -11.20 3.11
N ARG A 400 -18.61 -10.54 1.99
CA ARG A 400 -17.31 -9.96 1.55
C ARG A 400 -17.36 -8.45 1.48
N THR A 401 -18.45 -7.88 1.90
CA THR A 401 -18.59 -6.45 2.01
C THR A 401 -18.34 -6.03 3.44
N MET A 402 -17.69 -4.90 3.61
CA MET A 402 -17.47 -4.30 4.91
C MET A 402 -17.73 -2.81 4.85
N LEU A 403 -18.25 -2.27 5.94
CA LEU A 403 -18.36 -0.84 6.16
C LEU A 403 -17.10 -0.34 6.86
N CYS A 404 -16.46 0.66 6.30
CA CYS A 404 -15.30 1.27 6.93
C CYS A 404 -15.70 2.24 8.01
N ASN A 405 -15.02 2.15 9.15
CA ASN A 405 -15.20 3.08 10.25
C ASN A 405 -14.42 4.37 9.99
N THR A 406 -15.15 5.41 9.64
CA THR A 406 -14.56 6.73 9.37
C THR A 406 -14.18 7.48 10.65
N GLU A 407 -14.68 7.06 11.80
CA GLU A 407 -14.31 7.61 13.10
C GLU A 407 -12.90 7.18 13.55
N SER A 408 -12.30 6.30 12.82
CA SER A 408 -10.93 5.82 12.93
C SER A 408 -10.50 5.41 14.35
N ARG A 409 -9.77 4.31 14.39
CA ARG A 409 -8.99 3.89 15.57
C ARG A 409 -7.53 3.67 15.19
N PHE A 410 -7.13 4.26 14.07
CA PHE A 410 -5.81 4.08 13.47
C PHE A 410 -5.18 5.42 13.16
N VAL A 411 -3.93 5.56 13.56
CA VAL A 411 -3.11 6.73 13.27
C VAL A 411 -1.81 6.24 12.65
N ARG A 412 -1.56 6.65 11.42
CA ARG A 412 -0.27 6.46 10.79
C ARG A 412 0.64 7.60 11.21
N TYR A 413 1.78 7.26 11.77
CA TYR A 413 2.75 8.20 12.29
C TYR A 413 4.12 7.93 11.69
N SER A 414 4.81 8.98 11.26
CA SER A 414 6.19 8.91 10.79
C SER A 414 7.01 10.09 11.29
N TRP A 415 8.22 9.80 11.74
CA TRP A 415 9.29 10.76 11.93
C TRP A 415 10.21 10.72 10.74
N ILE A 416 10.28 11.81 10.01
CA ILE A 416 11.00 11.93 8.75
C ILE A 416 12.22 12.83 8.98
N THR A 417 13.36 12.38 8.49
CA THR A 417 14.63 13.12 8.51
C THR A 417 15.31 13.01 7.14
N PRO A 418 16.34 13.80 6.85
CA PRO A 418 17.14 13.63 5.64
C PRO A 418 17.88 12.28 5.53
N ASP A 419 18.11 11.59 6.65
CA ASP A 419 18.95 10.38 6.70
C ASP A 419 18.17 9.10 6.98
N TYR A 420 17.00 9.19 7.60
CA TYR A 420 16.11 8.04 7.86
C TYR A 420 14.65 8.46 8.02
N ILE A 421 13.76 7.50 7.85
CA ILE A 421 12.35 7.62 8.19
C ILE A 421 11.98 6.45 9.09
N MET A 422 11.46 6.77 10.28
CA MET A 422 10.91 5.79 11.20
C MET A 422 9.40 6.00 11.31
N GLY A 423 8.63 4.93 11.17
CA GLY A 423 7.17 5.06 11.23
C GLY A 423 6.46 3.80 11.65
N CYS A 424 5.28 4.02 12.20
CA CYS A 424 4.37 2.97 12.62
C CYS A 424 2.90 3.34 12.38
N GLN A 425 2.05 2.34 12.41
CA GLN A 425 0.61 2.51 12.55
C GLN A 425 0.25 2.24 14.01
N MET A 426 -0.20 3.27 14.71
CA MET A 426 -0.69 3.14 16.07
C MET A 426 -2.17 2.78 16.04
N ASP A 427 -2.53 1.67 16.69
CA ASP A 427 -3.88 1.17 16.75
C ASP A 427 -4.46 1.29 18.14
N HIS A 428 -5.70 1.75 18.20
CA HIS A 428 -6.45 1.69 19.45
C HIS A 428 -6.57 0.23 19.91
N PRO A 429 -6.41 -0.08 21.19
CA PRO A 429 -6.52 -1.46 21.69
C PRO A 429 -7.83 -2.18 21.34
N LEU A 430 -8.91 -1.43 21.17
CA LEU A 430 -10.21 -1.96 20.75
C LEU A 430 -10.45 -1.84 19.24
N ALA A 431 -9.42 -1.58 18.44
CA ALA A 431 -9.59 -1.54 16.98
C ALA A 431 -9.98 -2.91 16.44
N VAL A 432 -10.85 -2.91 15.46
CA VAL A 432 -11.20 -4.13 14.73
C VAL A 432 -10.06 -4.48 13.78
N HIS A 433 -9.54 -5.67 13.91
CA HIS A 433 -8.47 -6.18 13.08
C HIS A 433 -9.02 -7.08 12.00
N SER A 434 -8.96 -6.66 10.75
CA SER A 434 -9.24 -7.49 9.59
C SER A 434 -7.96 -7.85 8.85
N HIS A 435 -8.14 -8.74 7.88
CA HIS A 435 -7.06 -9.10 6.98
C HIS A 435 -6.79 -8.04 5.90
N LEU A 436 -7.64 -7.03 5.77
CA LEU A 436 -7.58 -6.09 4.65
C LEU A 436 -6.72 -4.88 4.91
N SER A 437 -6.92 -4.22 6.05
CA SER A 437 -6.33 -2.90 6.29
C SER A 437 -5.14 -2.94 7.21
N ILE A 438 -5.17 -3.82 8.19
CA ILE A 438 -4.21 -3.78 9.29
C ILE A 438 -3.35 -5.02 9.41
N GLN A 439 -3.76 -6.12 8.80
CA GLN A 439 -2.87 -7.27 8.72
C GLN A 439 -1.64 -6.93 7.87
N ASN A 440 -0.55 -7.63 8.12
CA ASN A 440 0.68 -7.43 7.37
C ASN A 440 1.17 -5.98 7.42
N ARG A 441 1.07 -5.35 8.59
CA ARG A 441 1.64 -4.04 8.82
C ARG A 441 3.15 -4.11 8.78
N TRP A 442 3.74 -3.10 8.17
CA TRP A 442 5.15 -2.81 8.28
C TRP A 442 5.33 -1.55 9.10
N GLN A 443 6.15 -1.64 10.11
CA GLN A 443 6.57 -0.52 10.94
C GLN A 443 8.05 -0.70 11.25
N GLY A 444 8.80 0.38 11.33
CA GLY A 444 10.24 0.30 11.52
C GLY A 444 10.94 1.53 10.97
N ILE A 445 12.21 1.37 10.68
CA ILE A 445 13.07 2.43 10.13
C ILE A 445 13.57 2.05 8.74
N THR A 446 13.56 3.03 7.84
CA THR A 446 14.22 2.96 6.53
C THR A 446 15.30 4.02 6.50
N PHE A 447 16.54 3.63 6.21
CA PHE A 447 17.67 4.53 6.10
C PHE A 447 17.85 5.02 4.67
N LYS A 448 18.47 6.19 4.54
CA LYS A 448 19.00 6.67 3.27
C LYS A 448 20.13 5.76 2.81
N GLY A 449 20.05 5.28 1.59
CA GLY A 449 21.08 4.43 1.01
C GLY A 449 20.58 3.65 -0.17
N GLU A 450 21.49 2.94 -0.82
CA GLU A 450 21.14 2.06 -1.92
C GLU A 450 20.15 0.99 -1.44
N ASN A 451 19.06 0.84 -2.18
CA ASN A 451 17.98 -0.10 -1.87
C ASN A 451 17.28 0.14 -0.51
N GLY A 452 17.44 1.33 0.09
CA GLY A 452 16.78 1.69 1.34
C GLY A 452 16.99 0.67 2.45
N PRO A 453 18.19 0.59 3.05
CA PRO A 453 18.44 -0.29 4.18
C PRO A 453 17.37 -0.09 5.25
N ARG A 454 16.90 -1.18 5.86
CA ARG A 454 15.74 -1.10 6.76
C ARG A 454 15.85 -2.07 7.92
N VAL A 455 15.27 -1.65 9.04
CA VAL A 455 15.16 -2.45 10.24
C VAL A 455 13.71 -2.41 10.73
N PHE A 456 13.13 -3.58 10.97
CA PHE A 456 11.72 -3.66 11.37
C PHE A 456 11.40 -4.91 12.18
N PRO A 457 10.49 -4.82 13.17
CA PRO A 457 9.98 -5.98 13.87
C PRO A 457 9.11 -6.82 12.95
N THR A 458 9.22 -8.14 13.07
CA THR A 458 8.51 -9.07 12.18
C THR A 458 8.22 -10.39 12.87
N ALA A 459 7.16 -11.07 12.41
CA ALA A 459 6.98 -12.46 12.76
C ALA A 459 8.04 -13.31 12.06
N LEU A 460 8.44 -14.40 12.69
CA LEU A 460 9.44 -15.32 12.20
C LEU A 460 8.84 -16.70 12.01
N LYS A 461 9.10 -17.29 10.86
CA LYS A 461 8.75 -18.67 10.58
C LYS A 461 10.01 -19.49 10.37
N GLN A 462 10.14 -20.57 11.13
CA GLN A 462 11.20 -21.52 10.92
C GLN A 462 10.90 -22.37 9.68
N ASN A 463 11.88 -22.53 8.81
CA ASN A 463 11.80 -23.46 7.69
C ASN A 463 12.19 -24.89 8.11
N GLU A 464 12.08 -25.84 7.19
CA GLU A 464 12.42 -27.25 7.45
C GLU A 464 13.90 -27.46 7.81
N SER A 465 14.79 -26.54 7.40
CA SER A 465 16.21 -26.57 7.76
C SER A 465 16.54 -25.92 9.11
N GLY A 466 15.53 -25.45 9.84
CA GLY A 466 15.69 -24.81 11.14
C GLY A 466 16.06 -23.32 11.07
N GLU A 467 16.03 -22.71 9.89
CA GLU A 467 16.33 -21.29 9.72
C GLU A 467 15.07 -20.45 9.85
N TYR A 468 15.17 -19.31 10.52
CA TYR A 468 14.09 -18.35 10.63
C TYR A 468 14.08 -17.39 9.43
N LYS A 469 12.88 -17.14 8.90
CA LYS A 469 12.64 -16.15 7.85
C LYS A 469 11.62 -15.13 8.32
N ALA A 470 11.84 -13.87 7.96
CA ALA A 470 10.88 -12.79 8.19
C ALA A 470 9.55 -13.07 7.49
N TYR A 471 8.46 -12.90 8.20
CA TYR A 471 7.13 -13.15 7.72
C TYR A 471 6.21 -11.99 8.09
N ALA A 472 5.43 -11.51 7.12
CA ALA A 472 4.56 -10.37 7.34
C ALA A 472 3.64 -10.58 8.55
N ASN A 473 3.62 -9.61 9.45
CA ASN A 473 2.86 -9.66 10.69
C ASN A 473 1.86 -8.51 10.79
N GLY A 474 0.60 -8.85 11.07
CA GLY A 474 -0.47 -7.90 11.34
C GLY A 474 -0.69 -7.61 12.83
N TYR A 475 -0.01 -8.30 13.71
CA TYR A 475 -0.33 -8.34 15.14
C TYR A 475 0.67 -7.59 16.00
N THR A 476 1.08 -6.42 15.57
CA THR A 476 2.04 -5.62 16.29
C THR A 476 1.36 -4.40 16.88
N ARG A 477 1.48 -4.24 18.19
CA ARG A 477 1.17 -2.99 18.89
C ARG A 477 2.37 -2.08 18.80
N CYS A 478 2.15 -0.82 18.56
CA CYS A 478 3.21 0.17 18.60
C CYS A 478 2.74 1.50 19.15
N VAL A 479 3.69 2.25 19.64
CA VAL A 479 3.57 3.66 19.99
C VAL A 479 4.84 4.37 19.54
N GLN A 480 4.69 5.51 18.93
CA GLN A 480 5.82 6.31 18.47
C GLN A 480 5.59 7.80 18.74
N HIS A 481 6.67 8.47 19.12
CA HIS A 481 6.77 9.92 19.09
C HIS A 481 8.18 10.29 18.66
N LYS A 482 8.28 11.04 17.58
CA LYS A 482 9.55 11.40 16.94
C LYS A 482 10.43 10.17 16.71
N ASN A 483 11.63 10.23 17.21
CA ASN A 483 12.70 9.24 17.02
C ASN A 483 12.65 8.04 17.97
N VAL A 484 11.59 7.88 18.76
CA VAL A 484 11.39 6.73 19.66
C VAL A 484 10.13 5.97 19.29
N MET A 485 10.25 4.65 19.09
CA MET A 485 9.14 3.75 18.84
C MET A 485 9.24 2.54 19.78
N LEU A 486 8.15 2.22 20.45
CA LEU A 486 7.98 1.03 21.27
C LEU A 486 7.07 0.06 20.54
N VAL A 487 7.47 -1.20 20.46
CA VAL A 487 6.77 -2.22 19.69
C VAL A 487 6.61 -3.50 20.51
N GLN A 488 5.50 -4.16 20.34
CA GLN A 488 5.23 -5.48 20.93
C GLN A 488 4.33 -6.30 20.02
N GLN A 489 4.55 -7.60 19.93
CA GLN A 489 3.55 -8.49 19.37
C GLN A 489 2.32 -8.49 20.25
N SER A 490 1.16 -8.27 19.67
CA SER A 490 -0.11 -8.26 20.41
C SER A 490 -0.45 -9.64 20.93
N ARG A 491 -1.03 -9.67 22.13
CA ARG A 491 -1.61 -10.86 22.76
C ARG A 491 -3.13 -10.81 22.55
N GLY A 492 -3.73 -11.95 22.32
CA GLY A 492 -5.19 -12.05 22.38
C GLY A 492 -5.95 -11.39 21.23
N PHE A 493 -5.65 -11.76 20.03
CA PHE A 493 -6.51 -11.47 18.90
C PHE A 493 -7.73 -12.36 18.85
N THR A 494 -8.88 -11.74 18.61
CA THR A 494 -9.97 -12.46 17.97
C THR A 494 -9.64 -12.57 16.49
N VAL A 495 -9.10 -13.70 16.07
CA VAL A 495 -8.88 -13.96 14.65
C VAL A 495 -10.22 -14.11 13.98
N VAL A 496 -10.55 -13.20 13.08
CA VAL A 496 -11.72 -13.36 12.23
C VAL A 496 -11.38 -14.39 11.16
N ASN A 497 -11.95 -15.55 11.28
CA ASN A 497 -11.81 -16.72 10.43
C ASN A 497 -10.38 -17.27 10.22
N PRO A 498 -9.97 -18.20 11.07
CA PRO A 498 -8.65 -18.83 10.99
C PRO A 498 -8.44 -19.74 9.78
N ASP A 499 -9.50 -20.19 9.10
CA ASP A 499 -9.41 -21.28 8.12
C ASP A 499 -9.04 -20.78 6.71
N TRP A 500 -9.35 -19.55 6.40
CA TRP A 500 -9.14 -19.01 5.05
C TRP A 500 -7.80 -18.33 4.82
N TYR A 501 -7.25 -17.72 5.83
CA TYR A 501 -5.95 -17.07 5.75
C TYR A 501 -5.00 -17.75 6.72
N PRO A 502 -3.74 -17.91 6.42
CA PRO A 502 -2.77 -18.52 7.35
C PRO A 502 -2.56 -17.69 8.63
N MET A 503 -3.59 -17.01 9.08
CA MET A 503 -3.63 -16.18 10.27
C MET A 503 -3.59 -17.02 11.55
N LYS A 504 -4.20 -18.20 11.54
CA LYS A 504 -4.11 -19.17 12.64
C LYS A 504 -2.66 -19.56 12.90
N SER A 505 -1.88 -19.70 11.83
CA SER A 505 -0.46 -20.00 11.94
C SER A 505 0.39 -18.81 12.39
N ARG A 506 -0.12 -17.57 12.30
CA ARG A 506 0.66 -16.37 12.66
C ARG A 506 0.64 -16.06 14.14
N ALA A 507 -0.43 -16.39 14.84
CA ALA A 507 -0.47 -16.31 16.30
C ALA A 507 0.55 -17.24 16.97
N ASP A 508 0.94 -18.32 16.26
CA ASP A 508 1.90 -19.30 16.71
C ASP A 508 3.32 -19.03 16.21
N LEU A 509 3.52 -17.98 15.39
CA LEU A 509 4.85 -17.63 14.91
C LEU A 509 5.70 -17.00 16.01
N ASP A 510 6.99 -17.25 15.92
CA ASP A 510 7.97 -16.52 16.71
C ASP A 510 8.06 -15.05 16.29
N TYR A 511 8.78 -14.27 17.03
CA TYR A 511 8.91 -12.84 16.79
C TYR A 511 10.37 -12.42 16.85
N GLY A 512 10.70 -11.42 16.07
CA GLY A 512 12.06 -10.91 15.99
C GLY A 512 12.14 -9.58 15.26
N VAL A 513 13.36 -9.24 14.89
CA VAL A 513 13.64 -8.01 14.14
C VAL A 513 14.48 -8.36 12.91
N PHE A 514 13.99 -7.97 11.75
CA PHE A 514 14.82 -7.98 10.55
C PHE A 514 15.80 -6.81 10.60
N ILE A 515 17.09 -7.12 10.50
CA ILE A 515 18.18 -6.15 10.54
C ILE A 515 18.67 -5.85 9.12
N GLY A 516 18.71 -6.87 8.25
CA GLY A 516 19.37 -6.75 6.94
C GLY A 516 20.89 -6.83 7.03
N GLN A 517 21.55 -6.65 5.90
CA GLN A 517 23.00 -6.79 5.81
C GLN A 517 23.74 -5.52 5.35
N ASN A 518 23.02 -4.52 4.88
CA ASN A 518 23.61 -3.34 4.26
C ASN A 518 23.72 -2.17 5.24
N HIS A 519 24.34 -2.40 6.39
CA HIS A 519 24.63 -1.37 7.38
C HIS A 519 26.13 -1.18 7.52
N ASP A 520 26.57 0.04 7.81
CA ASP A 520 27.98 0.38 7.94
C ASP A 520 28.60 -0.27 9.18
N ILE A 521 27.88 -0.19 10.31
CA ILE A 521 28.33 -0.73 11.59
C ILE A 521 27.15 -1.36 12.34
N ILE A 522 27.39 -2.52 12.96
CA ILE A 522 26.48 -3.15 13.93
C ILE A 522 27.28 -3.50 15.18
N ILE A 523 26.84 -3.04 16.34
CA ILE A 523 27.50 -3.27 17.65
C ILE A 523 26.46 -3.76 18.66
N GLU A 524 26.78 -4.86 19.35
CA GLU A 524 26.02 -5.32 20.51
C GLU A 524 26.70 -4.85 21.79
N LYS A 525 25.94 -4.20 22.69
CA LYS A 525 26.46 -3.76 23.98
C LYS A 525 25.37 -3.66 25.04
N GLN A 526 25.56 -4.36 26.15
CA GLN A 526 24.64 -4.35 27.31
C GLN A 526 23.17 -4.65 26.94
N GLY A 527 22.95 -5.64 26.03
CA GLY A 527 21.64 -6.05 25.57
C GLY A 527 20.97 -5.09 24.58
N TRP A 528 21.67 -4.06 24.17
CA TRP A 528 21.31 -3.21 23.06
C TRP A 528 22.03 -3.63 21.78
N LEU A 529 21.35 -3.47 20.66
CA LEU A 529 21.92 -3.51 19.33
C LEU A 529 22.00 -2.09 18.77
N PHE A 530 23.16 -1.66 18.36
CA PHE A 530 23.41 -0.36 17.77
C PHE A 530 23.77 -0.50 16.31
N ILE A 531 23.17 0.32 15.46
CA ILE A 531 23.34 0.31 14.01
C ILE A 531 23.73 1.71 13.56
N GLU A 532 24.73 1.80 12.70
CA GLU A 532 25.06 3.00 11.95
C GLU A 532 24.79 2.77 10.46
N ASN A 533 24.18 3.77 9.82
CA ASN A 533 23.98 3.79 8.38
C ASN A 533 24.09 5.24 7.90
N GLY A 534 25.23 5.57 7.25
CA GLY A 534 25.54 6.94 6.85
C GLY A 534 25.59 7.88 8.05
N ASN A 535 24.69 8.86 8.06
CA ASN A 535 24.56 9.81 9.17
C ASN A 535 23.54 9.39 10.22
N ALA A 536 22.89 8.26 10.06
CA ALA A 536 21.83 7.81 10.96
C ALA A 536 22.33 6.76 11.96
N PHE A 537 21.80 6.81 13.16
CA PHE A 537 22.02 5.85 14.24
C PHE A 537 20.72 5.24 14.70
N LEU A 538 20.74 3.98 15.07
CA LEU A 538 19.62 3.26 15.65
C LEU A 538 20.10 2.42 16.83
N ALA A 539 19.36 2.51 17.94
CA ALA A 539 19.48 1.63 19.09
C ALA A 539 18.22 0.77 19.20
N ILE A 540 18.40 -0.54 19.40
CA ILE A 540 17.31 -1.50 19.55
C ILE A 540 17.52 -2.24 20.86
N LYS A 541 16.49 -2.31 21.69
CA LYS A 541 16.53 -3.07 22.93
C LYS A 541 15.33 -4.00 23.02
N PRO A 542 15.50 -5.30 22.74
CA PRO A 542 14.51 -6.31 23.12
C PRO A 542 14.40 -6.40 24.64
N LEU A 543 13.18 -6.54 25.11
CA LEU A 543 12.85 -6.69 26.53
C LEU A 543 12.24 -8.06 26.72
N LEU A 544 12.42 -8.64 27.90
CA LEU A 544 11.66 -9.81 28.29
C LEU A 544 10.35 -9.38 28.95
N GLY A 545 9.24 -9.92 28.47
CA GLY A 545 7.97 -9.87 29.14
C GLY A 545 7.70 -11.22 29.81
N GLU A 546 7.22 -11.21 31.03
CA GLU A 546 6.68 -12.39 31.69
C GLU A 546 5.18 -12.47 31.44
N TYR A 547 4.65 -13.65 31.26
CA TYR A 547 3.22 -13.84 31.14
C TYR A 547 2.70 -14.84 32.07
N ALA A 548 1.72 -14.42 32.77
CA ALA A 548 0.84 -15.35 33.41
C ALA A 548 -0.54 -14.93 33.02
N HIS A 549 -1.26 -15.62 32.28
CA HIS A 549 -2.66 -15.37 32.34
C HIS A 549 -3.51 -16.26 31.57
N GLY A 550 -4.36 -16.97 32.07
CA GLY A 550 -5.33 -17.71 31.34
C GLY A 550 -4.98 -17.99 29.88
N TRP A 551 -4.05 -17.29 29.38
CA TRP A 551 -3.23 -17.41 28.19
C TRP A 551 -2.04 -18.28 28.54
N ARG A 552 -1.60 -19.16 27.76
CA ARG A 552 -0.46 -20.04 27.98
C ARG A 552 0.59 -19.36 28.86
N ILE A 553 0.91 -19.96 29.99
CA ILE A 553 2.20 -19.80 30.63
C ILE A 553 3.19 -20.28 29.58
N LEU A 554 3.90 -19.38 28.95
CA LEU A 554 5.06 -19.80 28.22
C LEU A 554 6.04 -20.29 29.26
N GLN A 555 6.34 -21.57 29.21
CA GLN A 555 7.37 -22.19 30.00
C GLN A 555 8.72 -21.69 29.51
N ASP A 556 9.06 -20.45 29.79
CA ASP A 556 10.42 -20.01 29.69
C ASP A 556 10.90 -19.73 31.10
N ASP A 557 12.08 -20.21 31.41
CA ASP A 557 12.76 -20.19 32.70
C ASP A 557 13.06 -18.76 33.23
N ALA A 558 12.31 -17.77 32.80
CA ALA A 558 12.40 -16.40 33.27
C ALA A 558 11.69 -16.27 34.62
N SER A 559 12.39 -16.58 35.65
CA SER A 559 11.91 -16.31 37.01
C SER A 559 11.65 -14.81 37.21
N PRO A 560 10.49 -14.41 37.82
CA PRO A 560 10.24 -13.04 38.21
C PRO A 560 11.37 -12.55 39.10
N GLY A 561 12.11 -11.59 38.71
CA GLY A 561 13.16 -11.01 39.51
C GLY A 561 14.53 -10.85 38.85
N ASN A 562 14.72 -11.41 37.65
CA ASN A 562 16.00 -11.39 36.94
C ASN A 562 15.99 -10.56 35.67
N VAL A 563 15.12 -9.57 35.54
CA VAL A 563 15.00 -8.76 34.30
C VAL A 563 16.35 -8.14 33.89
N SER A 564 17.15 -7.70 34.84
CA SER A 564 18.48 -7.15 34.52
C SER A 564 19.51 -8.20 34.04
N LYS A 565 19.31 -9.47 34.40
CA LYS A 565 20.20 -10.57 33.99
C LYS A 565 19.80 -11.16 32.63
N ILE A 566 18.55 -11.02 32.26
CA ILE A 566 17.91 -11.65 31.12
C ILE A 566 18.07 -10.78 29.87
N ILE A 567 18.29 -9.48 30.01
CA ILE A 567 18.44 -8.55 28.87
C ILE A 567 19.61 -8.96 27.95
N ASN A 568 20.68 -9.54 28.48
CA ASN A 568 21.82 -9.99 27.67
C ASN A 568 21.54 -11.26 26.87
N ASP A 569 20.47 -11.99 27.18
CA ASP A 569 20.09 -13.23 26.53
C ASP A 569 18.74 -13.15 25.81
N SER A 570 18.26 -11.94 25.53
CA SER A 570 16.91 -11.69 25.04
C SER A 570 16.70 -12.09 23.58
N TYR A 571 17.75 -12.31 22.83
CA TYR A 571 17.67 -12.68 21.43
C TYR A 571 18.85 -13.55 20.96
N THR A 572 18.68 -14.15 19.78
CA THR A 572 19.71 -14.87 19.04
C THR A 572 19.75 -14.37 17.60
N TRP A 573 20.92 -14.47 16.97
CA TRP A 573 21.09 -14.14 15.56
C TRP A 573 20.72 -15.29 14.63
N SER A 574 20.18 -14.98 13.45
CA SER A 574 20.12 -15.93 12.33
C SER A 574 21.51 -16.25 11.79
N LYS A 575 21.67 -17.38 11.09
CA LYS A 575 22.98 -17.81 10.53
C LYS A 575 23.58 -16.78 9.56
N ASP A 576 22.74 -16.09 8.79
CA ASP A 576 23.15 -15.06 7.85
C ASP A 576 23.27 -13.67 8.48
N SER A 577 23.07 -13.56 9.79
CA SER A 577 23.11 -12.31 10.55
C SER A 577 22.14 -11.22 10.02
N SER A 578 21.09 -11.62 9.31
CA SER A 578 20.11 -10.68 8.75
C SER A 578 18.94 -10.36 9.68
N LEU A 579 18.75 -11.17 10.72
CA LEU A 579 17.69 -10.96 11.70
C LEU A 579 18.05 -11.46 13.10
N ILE A 580 17.41 -10.89 14.11
CA ILE A 580 17.44 -11.40 15.48
C ILE A 580 16.11 -12.08 15.81
N HIS A 581 16.20 -13.19 16.54
CA HIS A 581 15.07 -13.95 17.05
C HIS A 581 14.94 -13.66 18.54
N LEU A 582 13.77 -13.18 18.97
CA LEU A 582 13.48 -12.92 20.37
C LEU A 582 13.20 -14.24 21.08
N LYS A 583 13.82 -14.47 22.23
CA LYS A 583 13.53 -15.64 23.07
C LYS A 583 12.11 -15.61 23.60
N ASP A 584 11.58 -14.42 23.83
CA ASP A 584 10.19 -14.20 24.16
C ASP A 584 9.46 -13.45 23.04
N LYS A 585 8.57 -14.13 22.33
CA LYS A 585 7.82 -13.55 21.21
C LYS A 585 6.91 -12.39 21.59
N TYR A 586 6.61 -12.22 22.86
CA TYR A 586 5.82 -11.09 23.36
C TYR A 586 6.66 -10.02 24.06
N SER A 587 7.97 -10.15 24.00
CA SER A 587 8.86 -9.10 24.48
C SER A 587 8.53 -7.77 23.82
N GLY A 588 8.51 -6.71 24.60
CA GLY A 588 8.55 -5.37 24.06
C GLY A 588 9.91 -5.09 23.45
N ILE A 589 9.94 -4.19 22.47
CA ILE A 589 11.16 -3.75 21.81
C ILE A 589 11.17 -2.22 21.79
N ILE A 590 12.28 -1.64 22.23
CA ILE A 590 12.55 -0.21 22.09
C ILE A 590 13.36 0.00 20.81
N PHE A 591 12.92 0.93 19.97
CA PHE A 591 13.68 1.52 18.88
C PHE A 591 13.91 2.98 19.21
N GLU A 592 15.15 3.41 19.27
CA GLU A 592 15.48 4.82 19.36
C GLU A 592 16.51 5.18 18.32
N SER A 593 16.21 6.18 17.51
CA SER A 593 17.07 6.62 16.41
C SER A 593 17.63 8.01 16.65
N SER A 594 18.69 8.33 15.97
CA SER A 594 19.31 9.66 15.96
C SER A 594 20.13 9.87 14.70
N ARG A 595 20.82 10.99 14.62
CA ARG A 595 21.69 11.32 13.50
C ARG A 595 22.89 12.17 13.95
N ARG A 596 23.93 12.23 13.07
CA ARG A 596 25.17 12.95 13.37
C ARG A 596 25.02 14.40 13.81
N PRO A 597 24.05 15.21 13.34
CA PRO A 597 23.86 16.56 13.87
C PRO A 597 23.52 16.60 15.37
N HIS A 598 22.95 15.53 15.93
CA HIS A 598 22.62 15.43 17.35
C HIS A 598 23.71 14.72 18.18
N TYR A 599 24.37 13.73 17.58
CA TYR A 599 25.46 12.97 18.17
C TYR A 599 26.60 12.85 17.15
N PRO A 600 27.77 13.45 17.41
CA PRO A 600 28.88 13.49 16.45
C PRO A 600 29.36 12.12 15.98
N SER A 601 29.23 11.10 16.82
CA SER A 601 29.62 9.73 16.51
C SER A 601 28.62 8.70 17.04
N LEU A 602 28.66 7.48 16.46
CA LEU A 602 27.93 6.34 17.01
C LEU A 602 28.32 6.08 18.47
N GLN A 603 29.60 6.27 18.84
CA GLN A 603 30.05 6.07 20.22
C GLN A 603 29.40 7.06 21.21
N ASP A 604 29.21 8.33 20.82
CA ASP A 604 28.54 9.32 21.65
C ASP A 604 27.06 8.95 21.84
N PHE A 605 26.40 8.49 20.79
CA PHE A 605 25.04 7.99 20.85
C PHE A 605 24.91 6.74 21.74
N ILE A 606 25.84 5.76 21.60
CA ILE A 606 25.90 4.58 22.47
C ILE A 606 26.01 4.99 23.94
N LEU A 607 26.92 5.91 24.26
CA LEU A 607 27.12 6.35 25.64
C LEU A 607 25.88 7.04 26.21
N ALA A 608 25.18 7.82 25.40
CA ALA A 608 23.94 8.47 25.80
C ALA A 608 22.83 7.43 26.08
N ILE A 609 22.61 6.49 25.17
CA ILE A 609 21.61 5.41 25.34
C ILE A 609 21.93 4.54 26.57
N LEU A 610 23.18 4.15 26.78
CA LEU A 610 23.55 3.30 27.91
C LEU A 610 23.42 3.98 29.27
N LYS A 611 23.44 5.31 29.31
CA LYS A 611 23.17 6.09 30.52
C LYS A 611 21.68 6.26 30.76
N ASN A 612 20.84 6.03 29.76
CA ASN A 612 19.41 6.23 29.83
C ASN A 612 18.72 4.99 30.42
N PRO A 613 18.07 5.08 31.58
CA PRO A 613 17.48 3.90 32.22
C PRO A 613 16.25 3.40 31.48
N VAL A 614 16.10 2.07 31.44
CA VAL A 614 14.88 1.40 31.01
C VAL A 614 14.20 0.87 32.27
N ALA A 615 13.02 1.40 32.59
CA ALA A 615 12.28 0.98 33.79
C ALA A 615 11.16 0.01 33.39
N LEU A 616 11.22 -1.20 33.97
CA LEU A 616 10.15 -2.20 33.88
C LEU A 616 9.54 -2.35 35.27
N GLU A 617 8.34 -1.83 35.46
CA GLU A 617 7.62 -1.92 36.71
C GLU A 617 6.71 -3.17 36.70
N LYS A 618 6.77 -3.95 37.79
CA LYS A 618 5.87 -5.08 37.97
C LYS A 618 4.46 -4.56 38.27
N THR A 619 3.48 -5.21 37.67
CA THR A 619 2.07 -4.95 38.01
C THR A 619 1.63 -5.84 39.19
N VAL A 620 0.41 -5.61 39.68
CA VAL A 620 -0.19 -6.46 40.68
C VAL A 620 -0.45 -7.88 40.15
N VAL A 621 -0.49 -8.07 38.83
CA VAL A 621 -0.63 -9.38 38.23
C VAL A 621 0.78 -9.94 37.97
N PRO A 622 1.12 -11.11 38.56
CA PRO A 622 2.42 -11.70 38.37
C PRO A 622 2.76 -11.91 36.87
N GLY A 623 3.99 -11.59 36.49
CA GLY A 623 4.46 -11.71 35.13
C GLY A 623 4.10 -10.56 34.19
N TYR A 624 3.46 -9.53 34.68
CA TYR A 624 3.08 -8.36 33.88
C TYR A 624 3.91 -7.14 34.24
N HIS A 625 4.39 -6.45 33.22
CA HIS A 625 5.23 -5.29 33.38
C HIS A 625 4.69 -4.07 32.63
N ILE A 626 4.99 -2.92 33.18
CA ILE A 626 4.78 -1.63 32.53
C ILE A 626 6.14 -1.11 32.13
N LEU A 627 6.32 -0.84 30.84
CA LEU A 627 7.49 -0.16 30.34
C LEU A 627 7.31 1.34 30.52
N LYS A 628 8.22 1.95 31.28
CA LYS A 628 8.42 3.39 31.32
C LYS A 628 9.76 3.69 30.69
N TYR A 629 9.74 4.48 29.66
CA TYR A 629 10.94 4.86 28.93
C TYR A 629 10.93 6.34 28.62
N LYS A 630 11.99 7.03 28.97
CA LYS A 630 12.19 8.41 28.58
C LYS A 630 13.24 8.45 27.48
N GLY A 631 12.84 8.80 26.27
CA GLY A 631 13.76 8.94 25.15
C GLY A 631 14.81 10.04 25.38
N LEU A 632 15.92 9.99 24.68
CA LEU A 632 16.97 11.01 24.74
C LEU A 632 16.48 12.41 24.34
N ASN A 633 15.39 12.48 23.56
CA ASN A 633 14.67 13.71 23.22
C ASN A 633 13.80 14.26 24.37
N GLY A 634 13.76 13.58 25.52
CA GLY A 634 12.99 13.96 26.70
C GLY A 634 11.56 13.43 26.76
N THR A 635 11.04 12.82 25.69
CA THR A 635 9.68 12.26 25.65
C THR A 635 9.54 11.06 26.59
N GLU A 636 8.49 11.04 27.38
CA GLU A 636 8.20 9.96 28.34
C GLU A 636 7.10 9.04 27.80
N PHE A 637 7.39 7.76 27.75
CA PHE A 637 6.49 6.71 27.30
C PHE A 637 6.03 5.84 28.45
N TYR A 638 4.73 5.55 28.47
CA TYR A 638 4.13 4.53 29.30
C TYR A 638 3.46 3.50 28.39
N PHE A 639 3.92 2.25 28.47
CA PHE A 639 3.44 1.16 27.62
C PHE A 639 3.24 -0.11 28.44
N ASN A 640 1.97 -0.53 28.60
CA ASN A 640 1.66 -1.75 29.32
C ASN A 640 1.87 -2.96 28.40
N LEU A 641 2.87 -3.79 28.74
CA LEU A 641 3.22 -4.98 27.98
C LEU A 641 2.23 -6.14 28.17
N ALA A 642 1.34 -6.03 29.14
CA ALA A 642 0.49 -7.14 29.56
C ALA A 642 -0.90 -7.11 28.95
N ASN A 643 -1.49 -5.95 28.80
CA ASN A 643 -2.87 -5.79 28.41
C ASN A 643 -3.04 -4.78 27.27
N ASN A 644 -4.27 -4.59 26.86
CA ASN A 644 -4.63 -3.69 25.78
C ASN A 644 -4.99 -2.27 26.30
N GLU A 645 -4.26 -1.76 27.28
CA GLU A 645 -4.42 -0.36 27.68
C GLU A 645 -3.89 0.60 26.62
N ILE A 646 -4.51 1.78 26.58
CA ILE A 646 -4.05 2.85 25.70
C ILE A 646 -2.70 3.35 26.24
N PRO A 647 -1.64 3.37 25.42
CA PRO A 647 -0.35 3.92 25.82
C PRO A 647 -0.44 5.42 26.10
N MET A 648 0.52 5.93 26.89
CA MET A 648 0.66 7.37 27.14
C MET A 648 2.00 7.88 26.64
N ILE A 649 1.99 9.12 26.20
CA ILE A 649 3.18 9.91 25.85
C ILE A 649 3.10 11.19 26.68
N ASP A 650 4.15 11.51 27.44
CA ASP A 650 4.21 12.67 28.33
C ASP A 650 2.99 12.79 29.27
N GLY A 651 2.54 11.64 29.82
CA GLY A 651 1.39 11.54 30.68
C GLY A 651 0.03 11.69 30.00
N GLN A 652 -0.03 11.83 28.69
CA GLN A 652 -1.26 11.94 27.93
C GLN A 652 -1.55 10.65 27.14
N TYR A 653 -2.79 10.18 27.19
CA TYR A 653 -3.23 9.07 26.36
C TYR A 653 -3.14 9.41 24.89
N ILE A 654 -2.75 8.43 24.07
CA ILE A 654 -2.71 8.60 22.63
C ILE A 654 -4.10 8.91 22.09
N ASN A 655 -4.18 9.98 21.30
CA ASN A 655 -5.40 10.35 20.62
C ASN A 655 -5.50 9.62 19.27
N TYR A 656 -6.35 8.60 19.20
CA TYR A 656 -6.61 7.85 17.98
C TYR A 656 -7.66 8.50 17.05
N LYS A 657 -8.18 9.66 17.42
CA LYS A 657 -9.12 10.47 16.61
C LYS A 657 -8.59 11.89 16.45
N PRO A 658 -7.41 12.06 15.78
CA PRO A 658 -6.87 13.39 15.60
C PRO A 658 -7.85 14.25 14.77
N LYS A 659 -7.89 15.56 15.06
CA LYS A 659 -8.70 16.52 14.29
C LYS A 659 -8.23 16.72 12.85
N MET A 660 -6.99 16.39 12.58
CA MET A 660 -6.41 16.48 11.24
C MET A 660 -6.48 15.13 10.55
N VAL A 661 -6.90 15.12 9.28
CA VAL A 661 -6.75 13.96 8.39
C VAL A 661 -5.29 13.80 7.97
N PHE A 662 -4.68 14.91 7.57
CA PHE A 662 -3.25 15.02 7.33
C PHE A 662 -2.67 16.14 8.18
N ASN A 663 -1.56 15.86 8.82
CA ASN A 663 -0.84 16.82 9.65
C ASN A 663 0.67 16.65 9.50
N SER A 664 1.24 17.45 8.61
CA SER A 664 2.68 17.61 8.40
C SER A 664 2.96 19.04 7.96
N PRO A 665 4.21 19.48 7.85
CA PRO A 665 4.53 20.76 7.23
C PRO A 665 4.02 20.90 5.80
N TYR A 666 3.97 19.79 5.06
CA TYR A 666 3.72 19.75 3.61
C TYR A 666 2.30 19.37 3.22
N LEU A 667 1.58 18.68 4.10
CA LEU A 667 0.24 18.20 3.81
C LEU A 667 -0.68 18.40 5.02
N LYS A 668 -1.73 19.20 4.85
CA LYS A 668 -2.66 19.57 5.93
C LYS A 668 -4.09 19.44 5.49
N SER A 669 -4.92 18.81 6.34
CA SER A 669 -6.36 18.74 6.14
C SER A 669 -7.07 18.53 7.48
N ILE A 670 -8.16 19.23 7.69
CA ILE A 670 -9.00 19.10 8.89
C ILE A 670 -10.11 18.08 8.59
N TYR A 671 -10.38 17.21 9.54
CA TYR A 671 -11.45 16.21 9.44
C TYR A 671 -12.81 16.84 9.11
N ASN A 672 -13.54 16.22 8.21
CA ASN A 672 -14.84 16.64 7.69
C ASN A 672 -14.85 17.93 6.83
N THR A 673 -13.74 18.57 6.56
CA THR A 673 -13.75 19.76 5.68
C THR A 673 -13.74 19.42 4.20
N GLY A 674 -13.05 18.36 3.80
CA GLY A 674 -12.81 18.05 2.39
C GLY A 674 -11.83 19.01 1.69
N ILE A 675 -11.15 19.87 2.47
CA ILE A 675 -10.16 20.80 1.97
C ILE A 675 -8.77 20.30 2.36
N ILE A 676 -7.90 20.16 1.38
CA ILE A 676 -6.52 19.70 1.58
C ILE A 676 -5.56 20.75 1.06
N ARG A 677 -4.53 21.04 1.85
CA ARG A 677 -3.47 21.98 1.48
C ARG A 677 -2.15 21.23 1.31
N ILE A 678 -1.52 21.44 0.17
CA ILE A 678 -0.14 21.02 -0.12
C ILE A 678 0.71 22.28 -0.06
N VAL A 679 1.74 22.28 0.78
CA VAL A 679 2.57 23.46 1.03
C VAL A 679 4.04 23.10 0.89
N LYS A 680 4.84 23.96 0.23
CA LYS A 680 6.30 23.87 0.23
C LYS A 680 6.87 25.27 -0.01
N ASP A 681 7.56 25.80 1.00
CA ASP A 681 8.12 27.16 0.98
C ASP A 681 7.02 28.22 0.66
N ASP A 682 7.15 28.95 -0.43
CA ASP A 682 6.19 29.93 -0.91
C ASP A 682 5.10 29.35 -1.84
N MET A 683 5.18 28.06 -2.16
CA MET A 683 4.19 27.36 -2.99
C MET A 683 3.07 26.79 -2.12
N GLU A 684 1.82 26.99 -2.56
CA GLU A 684 0.65 26.39 -1.96
C GLU A 684 -0.35 25.92 -3.03
N ARG A 685 -0.92 24.74 -2.84
CA ARG A 685 -2.12 24.27 -3.53
C ARG A 685 -3.22 24.01 -2.52
N VAL A 686 -4.37 24.60 -2.74
CA VAL A 686 -5.59 24.37 -1.95
C VAL A 686 -6.55 23.56 -2.82
N LEU A 687 -6.87 22.38 -2.40
CA LEU A 687 -7.71 21.42 -3.11
C LEU A 687 -9.03 21.29 -2.37
N ASP A 688 -10.14 21.65 -3.03
CA ASP A 688 -11.49 21.61 -2.45
C ASP A 688 -12.33 20.52 -3.10
N PHE A 689 -12.48 19.40 -2.42
CA PHE A 689 -13.24 18.23 -2.87
C PHE A 689 -14.75 18.36 -2.64
N THR A 690 -15.23 19.45 -2.08
CA THR A 690 -16.68 19.66 -1.80
C THR A 690 -17.42 20.31 -2.96
N GLN A 691 -16.71 20.85 -3.94
CA GLN A 691 -17.25 21.50 -5.11
C GLN A 691 -17.55 20.56 -6.26
#